data_885fcfaf20d765e3be92e278597d8122
#
_entry.id   885fcfaf20d765e3be92e278597d8122
#
_cell.length_a   1.000
_cell.length_b   1.000
_cell.length_c   1.000
_cell.angle_alpha   90.00
_cell.angle_beta   90.00
_cell.angle_gamma   90.00
#
_symmetry.space_group_name_H-M   'P 1'
#
loop_
_entity.id
_entity.type
_entity.pdbx_description
1 polymer ?
#
loop_
_entity_poly.entity_id
_entity_poly.type
_entity_poly.pdbx_seq_one_letter_code
_entity_poly.pdbx_strand_id
1 'polypeptide(L)'
;MTCLAAFTLVALAVHSAEPPRFERDVKPILVAKCVKCHGGETTKSGLDLRTASAIRQGGDTGPSVVSNDPNKSLLFEQITSGAMPPGKATKLTPAETAIIKSWIEAGAKADEPDRTAAAKTPTHWAFLPPKRPAVPSLFGVQHPIDAFLLKRLGEKGLSFSPEAERLALLRRVTVDLTGLPPTPTEQDAFLADRSANAYEKVVDRQLSSPRYGERWGRHWLDVAGYADSEGILDADYVRTSAWRYRDWVIRSLNADMPYDRFLREQIAGDEFSDYWSHYRNAKELPANVVDSLIATGFLRCASDTSRPDFVSIKNAAGYYYQTLEDTEAIVGSAILGLTVQCAKCHTHKFDPIPQADYYRMQAVFMSGYRPAQWIPQVQRRLVEATAIQEKDAAATNAEVAKAAAGLKKSLVELRQTFAAKLLADGLAKLPAAIREDVRTSLATDPAKRTDVQKYLVEKFMLELKPVDAKLQTMLIAGYPEFAAKAKALEAAIATEEAKSRTFAEIRAMYDLPGEPKTPVLRRGDFTKHGPEVAPGVLACIGAPKPFTWSPPAKDAPTSGRRKAFAEWITQPSHPLTARVMVNRIWLQHFGEGLVRTPENFGLQGARPTHPELLDWLACEFEANGWSQKKLHRLILTSAAYRQTSVADATRLTPAKAIDPDNALLWKQRLRRVEAEVVRDSMLAVAGNLNEESFGPPVAVQRLSSDEVVTANDLAGRRRSIYLQVRRSQPITVLQLFDQPRIETNCTRRGISTVATQALTLLNSDTIARQATSFAERIAKESDPASMAIRLAFARPAKPEELAKLNRFLAEQSARHAPAPDAKLRALADLCHMLLCANEFVYLD
;
A
#
# COMPACT_ATOMS: atom_id res chain seq x y z
N MET A 1 23.35 -39.00 -100.44
CA MET A 1 22.35 -39.70 -99.51
C MET A 1 22.87 -39.56 -98.12
N THR A 2 22.41 -38.64 -97.44
CA THR A 2 22.84 -38.32 -96.04
C THR A 2 21.61 -38.23 -95.16
N CYS A 3 21.46 -39.15 -94.16
CA CYS A 3 20.43 -39.10 -93.12
C CYS A 3 20.88 -38.20 -91.97
N LEU A 4 20.13 -37.12 -91.67
CA LEU A 4 20.28 -36.35 -90.53
C LEU A 4 19.40 -37.00 -89.43
N ALA A 5 20.00 -37.41 -88.30
CA ALA A 5 19.27 -37.80 -87.09
C ALA A 5 19.08 -36.59 -86.21
N ALA A 6 17.83 -36.20 -85.95
CA ALA A 6 17.48 -35.14 -85.03
C ALA A 6 17.40 -35.68 -83.56
N PHE A 7 18.25 -35.17 -82.66
CA PHE A 7 18.18 -35.41 -81.22
C PHE A 7 17.19 -34.43 -80.64
N THR A 8 16.05 -34.91 -80.07
CA THR A 8 15.12 -34.12 -79.36
C THR A 8 15.54 -34.12 -77.86
N LEU A 9 16.02 -32.96 -77.35
CA LEU A 9 16.26 -32.74 -75.94
C LEU A 9 14.91 -32.54 -75.23
N VAL A 10 14.48 -33.48 -74.37
CA VAL A 10 13.39 -33.32 -73.48
C VAL A 10 13.92 -32.58 -72.22
N ALA A 11 13.63 -31.31 -72.13
CA ALA A 11 13.89 -30.52 -70.90
C ALA A 11 12.86 -30.94 -69.82
N LEU A 12 13.28 -31.67 -68.78
CA LEU A 12 12.48 -31.85 -67.57
C LEU A 12 12.35 -30.50 -66.88
N ALA A 13 11.17 -29.92 -67.01
CA ALA A 13 10.79 -28.79 -66.21
C ALA A 13 10.63 -29.24 -64.73
N VAL A 14 11.60 -28.89 -63.86
CA VAL A 14 11.49 -29.00 -62.44
C VAL A 14 10.42 -28.00 -62.04
N HIS A 15 9.18 -28.46 -61.80
CA HIS A 15 8.14 -27.66 -61.13
C HIS A 15 8.60 -27.42 -59.67
N SER A 16 9.10 -26.22 -59.34
CA SER A 16 9.21 -25.77 -57.97
C SER A 16 7.78 -25.67 -57.41
N ALA A 17 7.42 -26.59 -56.55
CA ALA A 17 6.12 -26.56 -55.90
C ALA A 17 5.96 -25.21 -55.17
N GLU A 18 4.89 -24.51 -55.48
CA GLU A 18 4.50 -23.27 -54.76
C GLU A 18 4.52 -23.50 -53.23
N PRO A 19 5.14 -22.62 -52.42
CA PRO A 19 5.17 -22.83 -50.97
C PRO A 19 3.75 -22.92 -50.40
N PRO A 20 3.50 -23.79 -49.39
CA PRO A 20 2.18 -23.97 -48.83
C PRO A 20 1.55 -22.63 -48.35
N ARG A 21 0.29 -22.43 -48.72
CA ARG A 21 -0.51 -21.25 -48.30
C ARG A 21 -1.27 -21.56 -47.01
N PHE A 22 -1.37 -20.58 -46.11
CA PHE A 22 -2.01 -20.79 -44.80
C PHE A 22 -3.47 -21.24 -44.92
N GLU A 23 -4.29 -20.49 -45.64
CA GLU A 23 -5.73 -20.76 -45.75
C GLU A 23 -6.03 -22.06 -46.49
N ARG A 24 -5.26 -22.37 -47.56
CA ARG A 24 -5.49 -23.53 -48.43
C ARG A 24 -4.93 -24.83 -47.85
N ASP A 25 -3.71 -24.80 -47.29
CA ASP A 25 -2.94 -26.01 -47.02
C ASP A 25 -2.71 -26.27 -45.52
N VAL A 26 -2.53 -25.23 -44.70
CA VAL A 26 -2.18 -25.34 -43.26
C VAL A 26 -3.42 -25.28 -42.36
N LYS A 27 -4.29 -24.35 -42.61
CA LYS A 27 -5.50 -24.13 -41.79
C LYS A 27 -6.44 -25.34 -41.72
N PRO A 28 -6.69 -26.09 -42.84
CA PRO A 28 -7.51 -27.30 -42.77
C PRO A 28 -6.95 -28.35 -41.81
N ILE A 29 -5.62 -28.55 -41.79
CA ILE A 29 -4.93 -29.47 -40.87
C ILE A 29 -5.13 -29.02 -39.41
N LEU A 30 -4.91 -27.74 -39.16
CA LEU A 30 -5.08 -27.18 -37.79
C LEU A 30 -6.53 -27.23 -37.32
N VAL A 31 -7.49 -26.92 -38.19
CA VAL A 31 -8.93 -26.99 -37.86
C VAL A 31 -9.33 -28.44 -37.52
N ALA A 32 -8.87 -29.40 -38.25
CA ALA A 32 -9.24 -30.81 -38.03
C ALA A 32 -8.65 -31.39 -36.73
N LYS A 33 -7.44 -30.94 -36.31
CA LYS A 33 -6.70 -31.63 -35.24
C LYS A 33 -6.35 -30.77 -34.02
N CYS A 34 -6.39 -29.45 -34.12
CA CYS A 34 -5.85 -28.54 -33.09
C CYS A 34 -6.84 -27.50 -32.60
N VAL A 35 -7.66 -26.91 -33.48
CA VAL A 35 -8.53 -25.75 -33.19
C VAL A 35 -9.62 -26.07 -32.16
N LYS A 36 -10.05 -27.33 -32.00
CA LYS A 36 -10.98 -27.73 -30.94
C LYS A 36 -10.47 -27.36 -29.56
N CYS A 37 -9.15 -27.35 -29.32
CA CYS A 37 -8.55 -26.97 -28.05
C CYS A 37 -7.80 -25.61 -28.12
N HIS A 38 -7.40 -25.19 -29.31
CA HIS A 38 -6.59 -24.00 -29.55
C HIS A 38 -7.30 -23.05 -30.53
N GLY A 39 -8.57 -22.73 -30.25
CA GLY A 39 -9.36 -21.79 -31.06
C GLY A 39 -10.80 -21.65 -30.55
N GLY A 40 -11.50 -20.59 -30.96
CA GLY A 40 -12.89 -20.33 -30.55
C GLY A 40 -13.05 -19.90 -29.13
N GLU A 41 -14.03 -20.51 -28.43
CA GLU A 41 -14.32 -20.22 -27.02
C GLU A 41 -13.26 -20.83 -26.07
N THR A 42 -12.50 -21.82 -26.53
CA THR A 42 -11.46 -22.48 -25.72
C THR A 42 -10.11 -22.29 -26.38
N THR A 43 -9.26 -21.46 -25.78
CA THR A 43 -7.86 -21.28 -26.18
C THR A 43 -6.95 -21.81 -25.08
N LYS A 44 -6.70 -23.12 -25.09
CA LYS A 44 -5.76 -23.72 -24.12
C LYS A 44 -4.38 -23.13 -24.29
N SER A 45 -3.74 -22.77 -23.17
CA SER A 45 -2.45 -22.07 -23.12
C SER A 45 -2.43 -20.74 -23.88
N GLY A 46 -3.56 -20.05 -23.97
CA GLY A 46 -3.66 -18.79 -24.71
C GLY A 46 -3.42 -18.86 -26.21
N LEU A 47 -3.21 -20.07 -26.76
CA LEU A 47 -2.82 -20.26 -28.15
C LEU A 47 -4.04 -20.37 -29.06
N ASP A 48 -4.17 -19.48 -30.05
CA ASP A 48 -5.18 -19.52 -31.09
C ASP A 48 -4.54 -19.92 -32.43
N LEU A 49 -4.95 -21.06 -32.97
CA LEU A 49 -4.41 -21.62 -34.21
C LEU A 49 -5.32 -21.35 -35.43
N ARG A 50 -6.29 -20.44 -35.36
CA ARG A 50 -7.21 -20.18 -36.48
C ARG A 50 -6.65 -19.24 -37.53
N THR A 51 -5.64 -18.46 -37.20
CA THR A 51 -5.03 -17.50 -38.13
C THR A 51 -3.51 -17.51 -38.06
N ALA A 52 -2.83 -17.26 -39.21
CA ALA A 52 -1.38 -17.19 -39.24
C ALA A 52 -0.79 -16.12 -38.32
N SER A 53 -1.49 -15.01 -38.14
CA SER A 53 -1.07 -13.94 -37.23
C SER A 53 -1.15 -14.38 -35.75
N ALA A 54 -2.25 -15.01 -35.36
CA ALA A 54 -2.41 -15.53 -34.00
C ALA A 54 -1.38 -16.62 -33.67
N ILE A 55 -1.07 -17.49 -34.67
CA ILE A 55 -0.02 -18.51 -34.56
C ILE A 55 1.36 -17.86 -34.34
N ARG A 56 1.68 -16.80 -35.08
CA ARG A 56 2.95 -16.07 -34.91
C ARG A 56 2.98 -15.30 -33.57
N GLN A 57 1.85 -14.75 -33.13
CA GLN A 57 1.71 -14.14 -31.83
C GLN A 57 1.93 -15.17 -30.71
N GLY A 58 1.44 -16.41 -30.91
CA GLY A 58 1.60 -17.54 -30.01
C GLY A 58 0.62 -17.55 -28.86
N GLY A 59 0.98 -18.23 -27.79
CA GLY A 59 0.18 -18.38 -26.57
C GLY A 59 0.93 -17.92 -25.32
N ASP A 60 0.57 -18.51 -24.19
CA ASP A 60 1.12 -18.17 -22.87
C ASP A 60 2.65 -18.26 -22.78
N THR A 61 3.29 -19.06 -23.64
CA THR A 61 4.75 -19.28 -23.67
C THR A 61 5.47 -18.46 -24.75
N GLY A 62 4.77 -17.55 -25.41
CA GLY A 62 5.31 -16.71 -26.50
C GLY A 62 4.95 -17.22 -27.91
N PRO A 63 5.65 -16.73 -28.96
CA PRO A 63 5.38 -17.10 -30.33
C PRO A 63 5.45 -18.62 -30.56
N SER A 64 4.43 -19.20 -31.16
CA SER A 64 4.39 -20.63 -31.39
C SER A 64 5.21 -21.02 -32.65
N VAL A 65 5.54 -20.04 -33.49
CA VAL A 65 6.30 -20.21 -34.70
C VAL A 65 7.36 -19.11 -34.82
N VAL A 66 8.59 -19.53 -35.15
CA VAL A 66 9.69 -18.64 -35.55
C VAL A 66 9.78 -18.69 -37.08
N SER A 67 9.52 -17.54 -37.73
CA SER A 67 9.54 -17.46 -39.21
C SER A 67 10.88 -17.96 -39.79
N ASN A 68 10.82 -18.78 -40.81
CA ASN A 68 11.94 -19.41 -41.50
C ASN A 68 12.75 -20.43 -40.66
N ASP A 69 12.37 -20.73 -39.41
CA ASP A 69 13.10 -21.69 -38.57
C ASP A 69 12.14 -22.68 -37.89
N PRO A 70 11.82 -23.83 -38.50
CA PRO A 70 10.99 -24.86 -37.88
C PRO A 70 11.58 -25.41 -36.56
N ASN A 71 12.90 -25.53 -36.48
CA ASN A 71 13.56 -26.16 -35.33
C ASN A 71 13.48 -25.31 -34.06
N LYS A 72 13.28 -23.99 -34.20
CA LYS A 72 13.01 -23.07 -33.10
C LYS A 72 11.52 -22.79 -32.88
N SER A 73 10.65 -23.41 -33.67
CA SER A 73 9.20 -23.21 -33.61
C SER A 73 8.56 -24.20 -32.67
N LEU A 74 8.00 -23.70 -31.55
CA LEU A 74 7.34 -24.54 -30.50
C LEU A 74 6.22 -25.40 -31.09
N LEU A 75 5.42 -24.85 -32.01
CA LEU A 75 4.38 -25.60 -32.71
C LEU A 75 4.95 -26.84 -33.40
N PHE A 76 6.07 -26.71 -34.14
CA PHE A 76 6.69 -27.81 -34.87
C PHE A 76 7.34 -28.82 -33.90
N GLU A 77 7.99 -28.36 -32.85
CA GLU A 77 8.54 -29.24 -31.81
C GLU A 77 7.44 -30.11 -31.15
N GLN A 78 6.31 -29.50 -30.77
CA GLN A 78 5.21 -30.22 -30.13
C GLN A 78 4.52 -31.24 -31.06
N ILE A 79 4.49 -30.97 -32.36
CA ILE A 79 3.95 -31.89 -33.34
C ILE A 79 4.92 -33.07 -33.56
N THR A 80 6.22 -32.78 -33.76
CA THR A 80 7.23 -33.82 -34.08
C THR A 80 7.58 -34.70 -32.87
N SER A 81 7.55 -34.14 -31.65
CA SER A 81 7.71 -34.93 -30.42
C SER A 81 6.48 -35.82 -30.13
N GLY A 82 5.38 -35.62 -30.82
CA GLY A 82 4.12 -36.28 -30.56
C GLY A 82 3.41 -35.81 -29.28
N ALA A 83 3.86 -34.73 -28.66
CA ALA A 83 3.19 -34.14 -27.48
C ALA A 83 1.82 -33.55 -27.83
N MET A 84 1.67 -33.03 -29.07
CA MET A 84 0.40 -32.52 -29.60
C MET A 84 0.01 -33.21 -30.91
N PRO A 85 -1.29 -33.51 -31.11
CA PRO A 85 -2.42 -33.48 -30.13
C PRO A 85 -2.21 -34.46 -28.96
N PRO A 86 -2.74 -34.17 -27.72
CA PRO A 86 -2.45 -34.96 -26.54
C PRO A 86 -3.20 -36.30 -26.49
N GLY A 87 -2.67 -37.25 -25.73
CA GLY A 87 -3.32 -38.51 -25.41
C GLY A 87 -3.59 -39.41 -26.64
N LYS A 88 -4.80 -39.98 -26.73
CA LYS A 88 -5.25 -40.88 -27.82
C LYS A 88 -5.77 -40.10 -29.05
N ALA A 89 -5.65 -38.80 -29.14
CA ALA A 89 -6.09 -38.03 -30.28
C ALA A 89 -5.24 -38.36 -31.53
N THR A 90 -5.86 -38.31 -32.71
CA THR A 90 -5.20 -38.62 -33.99
C THR A 90 -4.06 -37.65 -34.24
N LYS A 91 -2.85 -38.18 -34.28
CA LYS A 91 -1.63 -37.41 -34.59
C LYS A 91 -1.64 -36.94 -36.04
N LEU A 92 -0.75 -36.00 -36.34
CA LEU A 92 -0.53 -35.55 -37.71
C LEU A 92 0.18 -36.63 -38.49
N THR A 93 -0.19 -36.77 -39.76
CA THR A 93 0.53 -37.64 -40.71
C THR A 93 1.89 -36.99 -41.08
N PRO A 94 2.86 -37.79 -41.59
CA PRO A 94 4.12 -37.23 -42.10
C PRO A 94 3.93 -36.17 -43.20
N ALA A 95 2.91 -36.34 -44.06
CA ALA A 95 2.58 -35.36 -45.10
C ALA A 95 2.04 -34.03 -44.49
N GLU A 96 1.14 -34.11 -43.54
CA GLU A 96 0.62 -32.92 -42.84
C GLU A 96 1.71 -32.19 -42.04
N THR A 97 2.63 -32.93 -41.42
CA THR A 97 3.80 -32.39 -40.73
C THR A 97 4.75 -31.67 -41.69
N ALA A 98 4.99 -32.25 -42.89
CA ALA A 98 5.81 -31.65 -43.93
C ALA A 98 5.20 -30.35 -44.46
N ILE A 99 3.87 -30.28 -44.63
CA ILE A 99 3.18 -29.05 -45.07
C ILE A 99 3.39 -27.92 -44.03
N ILE A 100 3.21 -28.20 -42.73
CA ILE A 100 3.44 -27.22 -41.68
C ILE A 100 4.92 -26.79 -41.65
N LYS A 101 5.85 -27.72 -41.76
CA LYS A 101 7.28 -27.43 -41.85
C LYS A 101 7.60 -26.46 -42.97
N SER A 102 7.18 -26.79 -44.20
CA SER A 102 7.44 -25.97 -45.39
C SER A 102 6.78 -24.59 -45.32
N TRP A 103 5.61 -24.49 -44.69
CA TRP A 103 4.98 -23.20 -44.45
C TRP A 103 5.80 -22.34 -43.47
N ILE A 104 6.36 -22.91 -42.41
CA ILE A 104 7.25 -22.21 -41.47
C ILE A 104 8.54 -21.77 -42.18
N GLU A 105 9.16 -22.67 -43.00
CA GLU A 105 10.35 -22.38 -43.80
C GLU A 105 10.10 -21.25 -44.80
N ALA A 106 8.88 -21.12 -45.33
CA ALA A 106 8.46 -20.04 -46.21
C ALA A 106 8.11 -18.73 -45.45
N GLY A 107 8.39 -18.65 -44.14
CA GLY A 107 8.20 -17.46 -43.35
C GLY A 107 6.88 -17.42 -42.58
N ALA A 108 6.10 -18.48 -42.54
CA ALA A 108 4.80 -18.59 -41.83
C ALA A 108 3.84 -17.44 -42.18
N LYS A 109 3.73 -17.09 -43.48
CA LYS A 109 2.96 -15.93 -43.96
C LYS A 109 1.46 -16.25 -44.03
N ALA A 110 0.64 -15.23 -43.82
CA ALA A 110 -0.79 -15.26 -44.14
C ALA A 110 -1.00 -15.00 -45.64
N ASP A 111 -2.06 -15.58 -46.21
CA ASP A 111 -2.39 -15.39 -47.62
C ASP A 111 -2.98 -14.01 -47.90
N GLU A 112 -3.69 -13.48 -46.91
CA GLU A 112 -4.22 -12.11 -46.91
C GLU A 112 -3.96 -11.45 -45.51
N PRO A 113 -4.03 -10.14 -45.39
CA PRO A 113 -3.94 -9.50 -44.07
C PRO A 113 -5.02 -10.05 -43.12
N ASP A 114 -4.57 -10.65 -42.07
CA ASP A 114 -5.39 -11.36 -41.07
C ASP A 114 -6.35 -10.40 -40.39
N ARG A 115 -7.57 -10.28 -40.90
CA ARG A 115 -8.63 -9.42 -40.33
C ARG A 115 -9.12 -9.86 -38.96
N THR A 116 -8.79 -11.09 -38.51
CA THR A 116 -9.25 -11.63 -37.21
C THR A 116 -8.28 -11.44 -36.08
N ALA A 117 -7.04 -11.01 -36.36
CA ALA A 117 -6.04 -10.64 -35.36
C ALA A 117 -6.08 -9.16 -34.99
N ALA A 118 -7.03 -8.36 -35.50
CA ALA A 118 -7.35 -7.09 -34.91
C ALA A 118 -7.74 -7.34 -33.45
N ALA A 119 -7.06 -6.70 -32.51
CA ALA A 119 -7.42 -6.73 -31.12
C ALA A 119 -8.93 -6.56 -31.03
N LYS A 120 -9.65 -7.56 -30.49
CA LYS A 120 -11.10 -7.46 -30.34
C LYS A 120 -11.33 -6.15 -29.62
N THR A 121 -12.07 -5.24 -30.23
CA THR A 121 -12.48 -4.00 -29.57
C THR A 121 -13.01 -4.37 -28.19
N PRO A 122 -12.51 -3.79 -27.12
CA PRO A 122 -12.98 -4.09 -25.78
C PRO A 122 -14.50 -3.98 -25.76
N THR A 123 -15.19 -5.01 -25.34
CA THR A 123 -16.67 -5.01 -25.26
C THR A 123 -17.13 -4.86 -23.83
N HIS A 124 -16.27 -5.13 -22.86
CA HIS A 124 -16.59 -4.98 -21.45
C HIS A 124 -16.65 -3.50 -21.07
N TRP A 125 -17.71 -3.13 -20.36
CA TRP A 125 -18.00 -1.73 -19.99
C TRP A 125 -16.82 -1.02 -19.31
N ALA A 126 -16.08 -1.73 -18.43
CA ALA A 126 -14.99 -1.12 -17.68
C ALA A 126 -13.75 -0.82 -18.51
N PHE A 127 -13.59 -1.47 -19.66
CA PHE A 127 -12.45 -1.26 -20.56
C PHE A 127 -12.73 -0.20 -21.65
N LEU A 128 -13.93 0.33 -21.67
CA LEU A 128 -14.32 1.40 -22.60
C LEU A 128 -14.24 2.76 -21.89
N PRO A 129 -13.86 3.83 -22.59
CA PRO A 129 -13.90 5.18 -22.05
C PRO A 129 -15.27 5.53 -21.44
N PRO A 130 -15.33 6.23 -20.29
CA PRO A 130 -16.59 6.67 -19.71
C PRO A 130 -17.28 7.64 -20.68
N LYS A 131 -18.59 7.50 -20.79
CA LYS A 131 -19.42 8.42 -21.56
C LYS A 131 -20.25 9.24 -20.59
N ARG A 132 -20.25 10.56 -20.75
CA ARG A 132 -21.07 11.45 -19.91
C ARG A 132 -22.56 11.33 -20.31
N PRO A 133 -23.40 10.67 -19.51
CA PRO A 133 -24.82 10.59 -19.79
C PRO A 133 -25.53 11.91 -19.44
N ALA A 134 -26.67 12.15 -20.06
CA ALA A 134 -27.53 13.26 -19.66
C ALA A 134 -28.12 12.98 -18.27
N VAL A 135 -28.14 14.00 -17.41
CA VAL A 135 -28.80 13.91 -16.11
C VAL A 135 -30.31 13.73 -16.31
N PRO A 136 -30.96 12.74 -15.70
CA PRO A 136 -32.40 12.54 -15.82
C PRO A 136 -33.16 13.77 -15.34
N SER A 137 -34.15 14.19 -16.13
CA SER A 137 -35.04 15.30 -15.75
C SER A 137 -36.22 14.73 -14.94
N LEU A 138 -36.25 15.06 -13.64
CA LEU A 138 -37.32 14.64 -12.72
C LEU A 138 -37.88 15.87 -12.02
N PHE A 139 -39.23 15.94 -11.94
CA PHE A 139 -39.89 17.10 -11.33
C PHE A 139 -39.46 17.30 -9.87
N GLY A 140 -39.04 18.53 -9.54
CA GLY A 140 -38.59 18.88 -8.18
C GLY A 140 -37.22 18.41 -7.80
N VAL A 141 -36.45 17.68 -8.66
CA VAL A 141 -35.11 17.15 -8.39
C VAL A 141 -34.09 17.98 -9.16
N GLN A 142 -33.23 18.69 -8.43
CA GLN A 142 -32.18 19.54 -9.04
C GLN A 142 -30.78 18.89 -8.94
N HIS A 143 -30.54 18.04 -7.93
CA HIS A 143 -29.24 17.46 -7.68
C HIS A 143 -28.97 16.28 -8.63
N PRO A 144 -27.86 16.28 -9.40
CA PRO A 144 -27.61 15.26 -10.42
C PRO A 144 -27.56 13.83 -9.86
N ILE A 145 -26.89 13.61 -8.74
CA ILE A 145 -26.81 12.28 -8.09
C ILE A 145 -28.20 11.78 -7.75
N ASP A 146 -29.04 12.64 -7.16
CA ASP A 146 -30.38 12.28 -6.75
C ASP A 146 -31.28 11.95 -7.97
N ALA A 147 -31.10 12.66 -9.09
CA ALA A 147 -31.84 12.39 -10.32
C ALA A 147 -31.56 10.97 -10.87
N PHE A 148 -30.30 10.54 -10.90
CA PHE A 148 -29.94 9.18 -11.32
C PHE A 148 -30.49 8.10 -10.37
N LEU A 149 -30.37 8.32 -9.06
CA LEU A 149 -30.81 7.37 -8.04
C LEU A 149 -32.34 7.27 -8.01
N LEU A 150 -33.06 8.41 -8.00
CA LEU A 150 -34.52 8.47 -7.97
C LEU A 150 -35.17 7.91 -9.24
N LYS A 151 -34.56 8.11 -10.42
CA LYS A 151 -35.02 7.43 -11.66
C LYS A 151 -35.07 5.92 -11.44
N ARG A 152 -33.99 5.34 -10.92
CA ARG A 152 -33.89 3.90 -10.74
C ARG A 152 -34.77 3.37 -9.59
N LEU A 153 -34.89 4.13 -8.52
CA LEU A 153 -35.83 3.84 -7.43
C LEU A 153 -37.28 3.87 -7.93
N GLY A 154 -37.66 4.90 -8.71
CA GLY A 154 -38.97 5.06 -9.28
C GLY A 154 -39.40 3.92 -10.23
N GLU A 155 -38.45 3.37 -11.01
CA GLU A 155 -38.68 2.16 -11.83
C GLU A 155 -39.09 0.93 -10.98
N LYS A 156 -38.80 0.94 -9.68
CA LYS A 156 -39.12 -0.10 -8.70
C LYS A 156 -40.23 0.32 -7.73
N GLY A 157 -40.86 1.47 -7.92
CA GLY A 157 -41.87 2.02 -7.00
C GLY A 157 -41.35 2.43 -5.65
N LEU A 158 -40.00 2.69 -5.54
CA LEU A 158 -39.32 3.13 -4.35
C LEU A 158 -38.99 4.63 -4.40
N SER A 159 -38.70 5.20 -3.26
CA SER A 159 -38.26 6.59 -3.10
C SER A 159 -37.26 6.71 -1.97
N PHE A 160 -36.61 7.87 -1.84
CA PHE A 160 -35.72 8.14 -0.70
C PHE A 160 -36.47 8.12 0.64
N SER A 161 -35.79 7.67 1.68
CA SER A 161 -36.20 7.90 3.06
C SER A 161 -36.16 9.40 3.40
N PRO A 162 -36.85 9.85 4.45
CA PRO A 162 -36.74 11.22 4.91
C PRO A 162 -35.31 11.64 5.20
N GLU A 163 -35.07 12.95 5.24
CA GLU A 163 -33.82 13.51 5.71
C GLU A 163 -33.58 13.14 7.18
N ALA A 164 -32.33 12.86 7.54
CA ALA A 164 -31.93 12.59 8.92
C ALA A 164 -31.97 13.88 9.76
N GLU A 165 -32.08 13.74 11.08
CA GLU A 165 -32.05 14.87 11.99
C GLU A 165 -30.74 15.66 11.88
N ARG A 166 -30.81 16.97 12.10
CA ARG A 166 -29.68 17.90 11.91
C ARG A 166 -28.41 17.43 12.64
N LEU A 167 -28.50 17.02 13.89
CA LEU A 167 -27.32 16.57 14.66
C LEU A 167 -26.79 15.21 14.21
N ALA A 168 -27.66 14.33 13.74
CA ALA A 168 -27.23 13.07 13.11
C ALA A 168 -26.44 13.35 11.82
N LEU A 169 -26.92 14.27 10.98
CA LEU A 169 -26.18 14.71 9.79
C LEU A 169 -24.84 15.38 10.14
N LEU A 170 -24.80 16.25 11.16
CA LEU A 170 -23.56 16.87 11.63
C LEU A 170 -22.57 15.80 12.07
N ARG A 171 -23.00 14.84 12.90
CA ARG A 171 -22.15 13.76 13.39
C ARG A 171 -21.61 12.91 12.22
N ARG A 172 -22.49 12.52 11.29
CA ARG A 172 -22.14 11.72 10.13
C ARG A 172 -21.09 12.41 9.27
N VAL A 173 -21.33 13.64 8.84
CA VAL A 173 -20.41 14.35 7.95
C VAL A 173 -19.08 14.70 8.63
N THR A 174 -19.08 15.04 9.91
CA THR A 174 -17.87 15.34 10.67
C THR A 174 -17.01 14.09 10.80
N VAL A 175 -17.59 12.95 11.19
CA VAL A 175 -16.87 11.68 11.31
C VAL A 175 -16.39 11.19 9.94
N ASP A 176 -17.20 11.26 8.90
CA ASP A 176 -16.81 10.83 7.55
C ASP A 176 -15.63 11.63 7.00
N LEU A 177 -15.61 12.95 7.22
CA LEU A 177 -14.58 13.81 6.67
C LEU A 177 -13.34 13.95 7.55
N THR A 178 -13.49 13.86 8.89
CA THR A 178 -12.38 14.13 9.82
C THR A 178 -12.00 12.94 10.70
N GLY A 179 -12.88 11.94 10.83
CA GLY A 179 -12.68 10.79 11.72
C GLY A 179 -12.84 11.12 13.20
N LEU A 180 -13.45 12.27 13.53
CA LEU A 180 -13.68 12.74 14.89
C LEU A 180 -15.14 13.15 15.08
N PRO A 181 -15.72 13.05 16.30
CA PRO A 181 -17.05 13.56 16.57
C PRO A 181 -17.06 15.08 16.60
N PRO A 182 -18.21 15.73 16.29
CA PRO A 182 -18.35 17.18 16.41
C PRO A 182 -18.35 17.61 17.88
N THR A 183 -17.69 18.72 18.15
CA THR A 183 -17.65 19.34 19.49
C THR A 183 -19.02 19.90 19.88
N PRO A 184 -19.32 20.09 21.19
CA PRO A 184 -20.54 20.78 21.63
C PRO A 184 -20.71 22.16 21.01
N THR A 185 -19.63 22.93 20.86
CA THR A 185 -19.66 24.26 20.21
C THR A 185 -20.08 24.16 18.73
N GLU A 186 -19.62 23.15 18.00
CA GLU A 186 -20.04 22.93 16.59
C GLU A 186 -21.51 22.51 16.50
N GLN A 187 -21.99 21.71 17.49
CA GLN A 187 -23.41 21.34 17.58
C GLN A 187 -24.28 22.57 17.78
N ASP A 188 -23.92 23.44 18.75
CA ASP A 188 -24.68 24.65 19.04
C ASP A 188 -24.66 25.65 17.86
N ALA A 189 -23.50 25.85 17.23
CA ALA A 189 -23.35 26.71 16.07
C ALA A 189 -24.21 26.21 14.89
N PHE A 190 -24.23 24.91 14.63
CA PHE A 190 -25.05 24.35 13.56
C PHE A 190 -26.55 24.43 13.86
N LEU A 191 -26.97 24.21 15.09
CA LEU A 191 -28.38 24.35 15.49
C LEU A 191 -28.84 25.81 15.43
N ALA A 192 -27.97 26.76 15.70
CA ALA A 192 -28.26 28.20 15.65
C ALA A 192 -28.34 28.73 14.20
N ASP A 193 -27.58 28.15 13.26
CA ASP A 193 -27.61 28.56 11.85
C ASP A 193 -28.92 28.12 11.19
N ARG A 194 -29.80 29.08 10.88
CA ARG A 194 -31.10 28.88 10.22
C ARG A 194 -31.05 29.15 8.70
N SER A 195 -29.89 29.45 8.15
CA SER A 195 -29.76 29.69 6.71
C SER A 195 -30.03 28.42 5.88
N ALA A 196 -30.54 28.58 4.68
CA ALA A 196 -30.87 27.47 3.79
C ALA A 196 -29.65 26.59 3.45
N ASN A 197 -28.44 27.16 3.49
CA ASN A 197 -27.17 26.48 3.19
C ASN A 197 -26.37 26.16 4.46
N ALA A 198 -27.02 26.05 5.63
CA ALA A 198 -26.34 25.76 6.89
C ALA A 198 -25.56 24.43 6.86
N TYR A 199 -26.11 23.41 6.21
CA TYR A 199 -25.47 22.10 6.07
C TYR A 199 -24.27 22.17 5.11
N GLU A 200 -24.40 22.84 3.98
CA GLU A 200 -23.32 23.04 3.02
C GLU A 200 -22.13 23.76 3.66
N LYS A 201 -22.39 24.77 4.52
CA LYS A 201 -21.33 25.43 5.28
C LYS A 201 -20.58 24.46 6.22
N VAL A 202 -21.30 23.51 6.83
CA VAL A 202 -20.66 22.45 7.64
C VAL A 202 -19.78 21.59 6.76
N VAL A 203 -20.28 21.12 5.60
CA VAL A 203 -19.48 20.34 4.64
C VAL A 203 -18.21 21.08 4.23
N ASP A 204 -18.33 22.34 3.84
CA ASP A 204 -17.21 23.17 3.37
C ASP A 204 -16.16 23.39 4.49
N ARG A 205 -16.64 23.61 5.72
CA ARG A 205 -15.75 23.71 6.91
C ARG A 205 -14.99 22.42 7.15
N GLN A 206 -15.65 21.26 7.12
CA GLN A 206 -14.97 19.99 7.37
C GLN A 206 -13.99 19.61 6.24
N LEU A 207 -14.30 19.92 4.97
CA LEU A 207 -13.39 19.76 3.84
C LEU A 207 -12.15 20.67 3.94
N SER A 208 -12.28 21.82 4.61
CA SER A 208 -11.16 22.74 4.84
C SER A 208 -10.33 22.39 6.08
N SER A 209 -10.81 21.48 6.92
CA SER A 209 -10.11 21.04 8.13
C SER A 209 -8.82 20.28 7.79
N PRO A 210 -7.70 20.51 8.50
CA PRO A 210 -6.49 19.70 8.36
C PRO A 210 -6.72 18.21 8.69
N ARG A 211 -7.77 17.89 9.45
CA ARG A 211 -8.17 16.52 9.80
C ARG A 211 -8.72 15.73 8.62
N TYR A 212 -9.15 16.41 7.55
CA TYR A 212 -9.58 15.78 6.30
C TYR A 212 -8.46 14.91 5.71
N GLY A 213 -7.26 15.46 5.55
CA GLY A 213 -6.14 14.70 5.00
C GLY A 213 -5.70 13.54 5.90
N GLU A 214 -5.82 13.67 7.23
CA GLU A 214 -5.55 12.57 8.15
C GLU A 214 -6.55 11.42 7.98
N ARG A 215 -7.83 11.73 7.85
CA ARG A 215 -8.90 10.74 7.65
C ARG A 215 -8.80 10.07 6.28
N TRP A 216 -8.76 10.84 5.22
CA TRP A 216 -8.76 10.34 3.84
C TRP A 216 -7.40 9.80 3.42
N GLY A 217 -6.33 10.29 4.04
CA GLY A 217 -4.99 9.71 3.94
C GLY A 217 -4.95 8.26 4.42
N ARG A 218 -5.67 7.91 5.52
CA ARG A 218 -5.73 6.53 5.98
C ARG A 218 -6.33 5.61 4.93
N HIS A 219 -7.42 6.03 4.25
CA HIS A 219 -8.01 5.24 3.19
C HIS A 219 -7.07 5.01 2.01
N TRP A 220 -6.33 6.05 1.60
CA TRP A 220 -5.33 5.90 0.54
C TRP A 220 -4.16 5.00 0.96
N LEU A 221 -3.67 5.14 2.19
CA LEU A 221 -2.57 4.35 2.71
C LEU A 221 -2.90 2.85 2.80
N ASP A 222 -4.16 2.48 3.07
CA ASP A 222 -4.62 1.10 2.99
C ASP A 222 -4.53 0.55 1.57
N VAL A 223 -5.00 1.32 0.61
CA VAL A 223 -4.98 0.95 -0.82
C VAL A 223 -3.55 0.88 -1.36
N ALA A 224 -2.67 1.75 -0.88
CA ALA A 224 -1.24 1.74 -1.21
C ALA A 224 -0.46 0.59 -0.55
N GLY A 225 -1.04 -0.08 0.45
CA GLY A 225 -0.33 -1.11 1.20
C GLY A 225 0.72 -0.58 2.16
N TYR A 226 0.51 0.65 2.69
CA TYR A 226 1.46 1.31 3.58
C TYR A 226 1.63 0.58 4.92
N ALA A 227 2.88 0.37 5.29
CA ALA A 227 3.28 -0.04 6.63
C ALA A 227 4.64 0.57 6.99
N ASP A 228 4.90 0.73 8.29
CA ASP A 228 6.17 1.20 8.84
C ASP A 228 7.17 0.06 9.06
N SER A 229 6.89 -1.13 8.54
CA SER A 229 7.78 -2.29 8.62
C SER A 229 7.70 -3.19 7.39
N GLU A 230 8.70 -4.07 7.23
CA GLU A 230 8.79 -4.95 6.06
C GLU A 230 7.94 -6.22 6.18
N GLY A 231 7.61 -6.66 7.39
CA GLY A 231 6.74 -7.83 7.62
C GLY A 231 7.44 -9.18 7.55
N ILE A 232 8.75 -9.23 7.79
CA ILE A 232 9.50 -10.48 7.82
C ILE A 232 9.19 -11.24 9.11
N LEU A 233 8.91 -12.54 9.01
CA LEU A 233 8.54 -13.38 10.16
C LEU A 233 9.57 -13.34 11.29
N ASP A 234 10.87 -13.42 10.96
CA ASP A 234 11.95 -13.49 11.94
C ASP A 234 12.52 -12.11 12.31
N ALA A 235 12.35 -11.10 11.44
CA ALA A 235 12.89 -9.77 11.64
C ALA A 235 12.04 -8.73 10.93
N ASP A 236 11.04 -8.21 11.61
CA ASP A 236 10.16 -7.17 11.08
C ASP A 236 10.85 -5.79 11.12
N TYR A 237 11.76 -5.57 10.18
CA TYR A 237 12.55 -4.34 10.10
C TYR A 237 11.67 -3.10 9.94
N VAL A 238 11.93 -2.12 10.80
CA VAL A 238 11.25 -0.83 10.76
C VAL A 238 11.75 0.00 9.57
N ARG A 239 10.82 0.63 8.87
CA ARG A 239 11.06 1.56 7.75
C ARG A 239 11.21 2.97 8.30
N THR A 240 12.42 3.37 8.65
CA THR A 240 12.73 4.61 9.40
C THR A 240 12.21 5.90 8.76
N SER A 241 12.07 5.94 7.44
CA SER A 241 11.65 7.12 6.67
C SER A 241 10.31 6.95 5.92
N ALA A 242 9.59 5.82 6.11
CA ALA A 242 8.31 5.58 5.42
C ALA A 242 7.24 6.62 5.78
N TRP A 243 7.24 7.12 7.02
CA TRP A 243 6.32 8.15 7.50
C TRP A 243 6.32 9.43 6.65
N ARG A 244 7.40 9.75 5.96
CA ARG A 244 7.47 10.91 5.06
C ARG A 244 6.45 10.78 3.91
N TYR A 245 6.27 9.58 3.36
CA TYR A 245 5.25 9.31 2.34
C TYR A 245 3.83 9.44 2.94
N ARG A 246 3.55 8.93 4.14
CA ARG A 246 2.28 9.16 4.83
C ARG A 246 1.99 10.65 4.97
N ASP A 247 2.96 11.42 5.41
CA ASP A 247 2.81 12.86 5.62
C ASP A 247 2.60 13.61 4.31
N TRP A 248 3.28 13.17 3.23
CA TRP A 248 3.06 13.69 1.89
C TRP A 248 1.61 13.43 1.42
N VAL A 249 1.08 12.23 1.62
CA VAL A 249 -0.32 11.88 1.29
C VAL A 249 -1.29 12.80 2.03
N ILE A 250 -1.09 13.00 3.33
CA ILE A 250 -1.94 13.89 4.15
C ILE A 250 -1.90 15.33 3.62
N ARG A 251 -0.70 15.88 3.36
CA ARG A 251 -0.54 17.24 2.82
C ARG A 251 -1.18 17.39 1.45
N SER A 252 -0.98 16.43 0.56
CA SER A 252 -1.54 16.45 -0.80
C SER A 252 -3.07 16.45 -0.81
N LEU A 253 -3.70 15.65 0.03
CA LEU A 253 -5.15 15.61 0.19
C LEU A 253 -5.68 16.91 0.82
N ASN A 254 -5.02 17.45 1.84
CA ASN A 254 -5.39 18.73 2.43
C ASN A 254 -5.32 19.89 1.44
N ALA A 255 -4.31 19.86 0.56
CA ALA A 255 -4.14 20.85 -0.51
C ALA A 255 -5.08 20.62 -1.71
N ASP A 256 -5.93 19.57 -1.66
CA ASP A 256 -6.78 19.15 -2.78
C ASP A 256 -5.98 18.98 -4.09
N MET A 257 -4.78 18.35 -3.98
CA MET A 257 -3.95 18.08 -5.16
C MET A 257 -4.77 17.33 -6.21
N PRO A 258 -4.81 17.79 -7.48
CA PRO A 258 -5.49 17.07 -8.55
C PRO A 258 -5.08 15.58 -8.59
N TYR A 259 -6.07 14.68 -8.65
CA TYR A 259 -5.80 13.24 -8.51
C TYR A 259 -4.90 12.69 -9.63
N ASP A 260 -4.97 13.22 -10.84
CA ASP A 260 -4.05 12.89 -11.93
C ASP A 260 -2.61 13.27 -11.60
N ARG A 261 -2.37 14.45 -11.02
CA ARG A 261 -1.06 14.87 -10.53
C ARG A 261 -0.62 14.01 -9.35
N PHE A 262 -1.51 13.73 -8.41
CA PHE A 262 -1.26 12.86 -7.25
C PHE A 262 -0.76 11.47 -7.68
N LEU A 263 -1.32 10.89 -8.74
CA LEU A 263 -0.86 9.63 -9.31
C LEU A 263 0.48 9.77 -10.04
N ARG A 264 0.67 10.82 -10.86
CA ARG A 264 1.92 11.06 -11.59
C ARG A 264 3.10 11.16 -10.64
N GLU A 265 2.97 11.92 -9.56
CA GLU A 265 4.05 12.07 -8.57
C GLU A 265 4.36 10.74 -7.86
N GLN A 266 3.38 9.91 -7.58
CA GLN A 266 3.59 8.61 -6.95
C GLN A 266 4.24 7.57 -7.87
N ILE A 267 3.97 7.62 -9.16
CA ILE A 267 4.50 6.65 -10.12
C ILE A 267 5.89 7.08 -10.63
N ALA A 268 6.09 8.36 -10.89
CA ALA A 268 7.27 8.88 -11.58
C ALA A 268 7.69 10.28 -11.11
N GLY A 269 7.53 10.59 -9.83
CA GLY A 269 7.84 11.91 -9.27
C GLY A 269 9.28 12.34 -9.51
N ASP A 270 10.24 11.43 -9.44
CA ASP A 270 11.64 11.67 -9.76
C ASP A 270 11.86 12.03 -11.22
N GLU A 271 11.10 11.44 -12.15
CA GLU A 271 11.17 11.70 -13.59
C GLU A 271 10.46 13.02 -13.97
N PHE A 272 9.30 13.34 -13.35
CA PHE A 272 8.57 14.59 -13.60
C PHE A 272 9.25 15.82 -13.01
N SER A 273 9.94 15.67 -11.88
CA SER A 273 10.66 16.75 -11.21
C SER A 273 12.10 16.94 -11.70
N ASP A 274 12.54 16.12 -12.66
CA ASP A 274 13.94 16.12 -13.14
C ASP A 274 14.97 16.06 -11.99
N TYR A 275 14.70 15.17 -11.02
CA TYR A 275 15.52 15.03 -9.81
C TYR A 275 17.02 14.96 -10.11
N TRP A 276 17.43 14.12 -11.08
CA TRP A 276 18.85 13.90 -11.33
C TRP A 276 19.59 15.14 -11.85
N SER A 277 18.91 16.06 -12.55
CA SER A 277 19.49 17.35 -12.92
C SER A 277 19.70 18.23 -11.71
N HIS A 278 18.68 18.32 -10.83
CA HIS A 278 18.80 19.08 -9.58
C HIS A 278 19.87 18.49 -8.66
N TYR A 279 19.92 17.17 -8.49
CA TYR A 279 20.90 16.47 -7.68
C TYR A 279 22.34 16.82 -8.08
N ARG A 280 22.62 16.85 -9.41
CA ARG A 280 23.98 17.09 -9.92
C ARG A 280 24.38 18.56 -9.92
N ASN A 281 23.44 19.48 -10.16
CA ASN A 281 23.76 20.85 -10.54
C ASN A 281 23.28 21.90 -9.53
N ALA A 282 22.28 21.60 -8.70
CA ALA A 282 21.75 22.56 -7.73
C ALA A 282 22.63 22.66 -6.48
N LYS A 283 22.61 23.82 -5.83
CA LYS A 283 23.23 24.00 -4.51
C LYS A 283 22.43 23.32 -3.41
N GLU A 284 21.11 23.28 -3.56
CA GLU A 284 20.15 22.69 -2.64
C GLU A 284 19.00 22.09 -3.44
N LEU A 285 18.41 20.98 -2.97
CA LEU A 285 17.24 20.39 -3.61
C LEU A 285 16.01 21.27 -3.36
N PRO A 286 15.29 21.69 -4.42
CA PRO A 286 14.03 22.41 -4.26
C PRO A 286 13.00 21.55 -3.49
N ALA A 287 12.20 22.16 -2.62
CA ALA A 287 11.22 21.45 -1.80
C ALA A 287 10.20 20.64 -2.61
N ASN A 288 9.77 21.15 -3.77
CA ASN A 288 8.88 20.41 -4.67
C ASN A 288 9.55 19.17 -5.27
N VAL A 289 10.85 19.18 -5.52
CA VAL A 289 11.61 18.01 -5.99
C VAL A 289 11.68 16.96 -4.87
N VAL A 290 11.96 17.40 -3.64
CA VAL A 290 11.95 16.53 -2.46
C VAL A 290 10.57 15.91 -2.25
N ASP A 291 9.49 16.68 -2.34
CA ASP A 291 8.13 16.18 -2.22
C ASP A 291 7.78 15.17 -3.33
N SER A 292 8.19 15.42 -4.57
CA SER A 292 8.00 14.48 -5.68
C SER A 292 8.77 13.16 -5.49
N LEU A 293 9.98 13.22 -4.90
CA LEU A 293 10.70 11.99 -4.52
C LEU A 293 9.97 11.21 -3.43
N ILE A 294 9.51 11.90 -2.38
CA ILE A 294 8.76 11.29 -1.28
C ILE A 294 7.50 10.60 -1.80
N ALA A 295 6.81 11.20 -2.77
CA ALA A 295 5.63 10.64 -3.41
C ALA A 295 5.88 9.24 -4.01
N THR A 296 7.06 9.01 -4.61
CA THR A 296 7.42 7.70 -5.18
C THR A 296 7.51 6.58 -4.15
N GLY A 297 7.43 6.92 -2.86
CA GLY A 297 7.28 5.97 -1.76
C GLY A 297 6.08 5.04 -1.90
N PHE A 298 5.06 5.41 -2.71
CA PHE A 298 3.97 4.53 -3.11
C PHE A 298 4.48 3.20 -3.69
N LEU A 299 5.40 3.25 -4.64
CA LEU A 299 6.01 2.08 -5.25
C LEU A 299 6.93 1.29 -4.30
N ARG A 300 7.16 1.80 -3.09
CA ARG A 300 7.97 1.17 -2.05
C ARG A 300 7.11 0.66 -0.87
N CYS A 301 5.78 0.61 -1.03
CA CYS A 301 4.85 0.12 -0.01
C CYS A 301 4.79 -1.41 0.06
N ALA A 302 5.00 -2.12 -1.04
CA ALA A 302 5.08 -3.59 -1.04
C ALA A 302 6.09 -4.09 -0.01
N SER A 303 5.85 -5.28 0.56
CA SER A 303 6.79 -5.93 1.47
C SER A 303 8.07 -6.28 0.71
N ASP A 304 9.23 -5.93 1.28
CA ASP A 304 10.52 -6.32 0.74
C ASP A 304 11.31 -7.02 1.83
N THR A 305 11.35 -8.33 1.74
CA THR A 305 12.01 -9.19 2.72
C THR A 305 13.50 -9.37 2.46
N SER A 306 14.04 -8.69 1.44
CA SER A 306 15.46 -8.81 1.10
C SER A 306 16.38 -8.22 2.16
N ARG A 307 17.49 -8.90 2.40
CA ARG A 307 18.53 -8.51 3.36
C ARG A 307 19.90 -8.47 2.68
N PRO A 308 20.86 -7.70 3.21
CA PRO A 308 22.23 -7.67 2.67
C PRO A 308 22.92 -9.04 2.67
N ASP A 309 22.56 -9.93 3.59
CA ASP A 309 23.11 -11.29 3.70
C ASP A 309 22.48 -12.31 2.74
N PHE A 310 21.47 -11.93 1.98
CA PHE A 310 20.80 -12.79 0.99
C PHE A 310 21.71 -13.20 -0.18
N VAL A 311 22.87 -12.60 -0.33
CA VAL A 311 23.87 -13.00 -1.35
C VAL A 311 24.28 -14.47 -1.24
N SER A 312 24.15 -15.07 -0.07
CA SER A 312 24.43 -16.49 0.20
C SER A 312 23.20 -17.40 0.08
N ILE A 313 21.99 -16.83 -0.09
CA ILE A 313 20.76 -17.61 -0.14
C ILE A 313 20.51 -18.10 -1.56
N LYS A 314 20.45 -19.42 -1.72
CA LYS A 314 20.01 -20.04 -2.99
C LYS A 314 18.58 -19.60 -3.28
N ASN A 315 18.33 -19.10 -4.49
CA ASN A 315 17.04 -18.59 -4.95
C ASN A 315 16.60 -17.24 -4.32
N ALA A 316 17.51 -16.40 -3.84
CA ALA A 316 17.20 -15.03 -3.36
C ALA A 316 16.37 -14.20 -4.37
N ALA A 317 16.57 -14.42 -5.66
CA ALA A 317 15.82 -13.76 -6.73
C ALA A 317 14.29 -13.95 -6.61
N GLY A 318 13.82 -15.06 -6.01
CA GLY A 318 12.38 -15.28 -5.78
C GLY A 318 11.76 -14.19 -4.90
N TYR A 319 12.46 -13.74 -3.86
CA TYR A 319 12.02 -12.65 -2.99
C TYR A 319 11.98 -11.31 -3.73
N TYR A 320 12.93 -11.07 -4.63
CA TYR A 320 13.00 -9.83 -5.41
C TYR A 320 11.86 -9.73 -6.42
N TYR A 321 11.56 -10.83 -7.11
CA TYR A 321 10.42 -10.91 -8.00
C TYR A 321 9.10 -10.77 -7.21
N GLN A 322 8.98 -11.37 -6.02
CA GLN A 322 7.77 -11.22 -5.21
C GLN A 322 7.46 -9.76 -4.87
N THR A 323 8.48 -8.99 -4.45
CA THR A 323 8.30 -7.55 -4.15
C THR A 323 7.85 -6.75 -5.39
N LEU A 324 8.42 -7.06 -6.57
CA LEU A 324 8.02 -6.43 -7.83
C LEU A 324 6.59 -6.80 -8.22
N GLU A 325 6.21 -8.06 -8.08
CA GLU A 325 4.87 -8.59 -8.35
C GLU A 325 3.82 -8.00 -7.40
N ASP A 326 4.14 -7.87 -6.13
CA ASP A 326 3.26 -7.22 -5.14
C ASP A 326 3.08 -5.74 -5.46
N THR A 327 4.14 -5.05 -5.91
CA THR A 327 4.01 -3.66 -6.39
C THR A 327 3.09 -3.56 -7.60
N GLU A 328 3.23 -4.46 -8.56
CA GLU A 328 2.37 -4.52 -9.74
C GLU A 328 0.91 -4.82 -9.36
N ALA A 329 0.68 -5.71 -8.40
CA ALA A 329 -0.64 -6.01 -7.86
C ALA A 329 -1.26 -4.80 -7.15
N ILE A 330 -0.46 -4.05 -6.38
CA ILE A 330 -0.90 -2.79 -5.74
C ILE A 330 -1.29 -1.78 -6.83
N VAL A 331 -0.47 -1.56 -7.83
CA VAL A 331 -0.79 -0.64 -8.94
C VAL A 331 -2.07 -1.08 -9.67
N GLY A 332 -2.19 -2.37 -9.97
CA GLY A 332 -3.38 -2.95 -10.61
C GLY A 332 -4.66 -2.71 -9.81
N SER A 333 -4.66 -3.08 -8.55
CA SER A 333 -5.84 -2.98 -7.68
C SER A 333 -6.12 -1.54 -7.21
N ALA A 334 -5.07 -0.78 -6.89
CA ALA A 334 -5.21 0.58 -6.36
C ALA A 334 -5.63 1.60 -7.43
N ILE A 335 -5.11 1.50 -8.63
CA ILE A 335 -5.29 2.52 -9.67
C ILE A 335 -6.25 2.04 -10.77
N LEU A 336 -6.05 0.81 -11.23
CA LEU A 336 -6.83 0.25 -12.34
C LEU A 336 -8.07 -0.55 -11.87
N GLY A 337 -8.18 -0.88 -10.59
CA GLY A 337 -9.25 -1.74 -10.09
C GLY A 337 -9.26 -3.11 -10.77
N LEU A 338 -8.09 -3.70 -11.02
CA LEU A 338 -7.93 -4.99 -11.69
C LEU A 338 -7.04 -5.92 -10.88
N THR A 339 -7.40 -7.19 -10.88
CA THR A 339 -6.57 -8.28 -10.34
C THR A 339 -5.70 -8.84 -11.47
N VAL A 340 -4.42 -8.46 -11.53
CA VAL A 340 -3.54 -8.83 -12.64
C VAL A 340 -2.68 -10.06 -12.37
N GLN A 341 -2.57 -10.49 -11.12
CA GLN A 341 -1.63 -11.54 -10.69
C GLN A 341 -1.85 -12.90 -11.37
N CYS A 342 -3.09 -13.24 -11.75
CA CYS A 342 -3.35 -14.48 -12.48
C CYS A 342 -2.60 -14.54 -13.82
N ALA A 343 -2.36 -13.37 -14.42
CA ALA A 343 -1.65 -13.30 -15.71
C ALA A 343 -0.14 -13.52 -15.59
N LYS A 344 0.43 -13.60 -14.38
CA LYS A 344 1.83 -13.98 -14.15
C LYS A 344 2.19 -15.36 -14.72
N CYS A 345 1.32 -16.36 -14.51
CA CYS A 345 1.62 -17.75 -14.82
C CYS A 345 1.07 -18.22 -16.17
N HIS A 346 -0.05 -17.63 -16.61
CA HIS A 346 -0.76 -17.95 -17.86
C HIS A 346 -1.64 -16.77 -18.26
N THR A 347 -2.19 -16.75 -19.46
CA THR A 347 -3.23 -15.75 -19.81
C THR A 347 -4.32 -15.72 -18.75
N HIS A 348 -4.73 -14.54 -18.31
CA HIS A 348 -5.71 -14.37 -17.25
C HIS A 348 -6.96 -15.21 -17.52
N LYS A 349 -7.46 -15.92 -16.49
CA LYS A 349 -8.51 -16.92 -16.67
C LYS A 349 -9.81 -16.32 -17.19
N PHE A 350 -10.15 -15.11 -16.79
CA PHE A 350 -11.42 -14.47 -17.08
C PHE A 350 -11.27 -13.20 -17.92
N ASP A 351 -10.36 -12.32 -17.52
CA ASP A 351 -10.13 -11.07 -18.23
C ASP A 351 -9.25 -11.28 -19.46
N PRO A 352 -9.44 -10.49 -20.52
CA PRO A 352 -8.64 -10.61 -21.75
C PRO A 352 -7.24 -9.99 -21.57
N ILE A 353 -6.48 -10.47 -20.58
CA ILE A 353 -5.13 -10.05 -20.24
C ILE A 353 -4.17 -11.20 -20.61
N PRO A 354 -3.47 -11.14 -21.76
CA PRO A 354 -2.44 -12.09 -22.08
C PRO A 354 -1.28 -12.06 -21.09
N GLN A 355 -0.61 -13.19 -20.87
CA GLN A 355 0.59 -13.24 -20.01
C GLN A 355 1.65 -12.21 -20.44
N ALA A 356 1.84 -12.01 -21.73
CA ALA A 356 2.78 -11.03 -22.25
C ALA A 356 2.47 -9.58 -21.78
N ASP A 357 1.19 -9.21 -21.66
CA ASP A 357 0.80 -7.86 -21.22
C ASP A 357 1.11 -7.64 -19.74
N TYR A 358 0.97 -8.67 -18.89
CA TYR A 358 1.44 -8.62 -17.52
C TYR A 358 2.93 -8.27 -17.45
N TYR A 359 3.78 -8.97 -18.19
CA TYR A 359 5.22 -8.70 -18.21
C TYR A 359 5.59 -7.38 -18.91
N ARG A 360 4.78 -6.90 -19.86
CA ARG A 360 4.93 -5.54 -20.42
C ARG A 360 4.68 -4.47 -19.36
N MET A 361 3.65 -4.66 -18.53
CA MET A 361 3.38 -3.76 -17.41
C MET A 361 4.48 -3.87 -16.35
N GLN A 362 4.96 -5.08 -16.06
CA GLN A 362 6.10 -5.29 -15.18
C GLN A 362 7.37 -4.59 -15.68
N ALA A 363 7.59 -4.58 -17.02
CA ALA A 363 8.73 -3.92 -17.64
C ALA A 363 8.76 -2.39 -17.40
N VAL A 364 7.62 -1.77 -17.09
CA VAL A 364 7.56 -0.37 -16.68
C VAL A 364 8.35 -0.15 -15.38
N PHE A 365 8.22 -1.07 -14.42
CA PHE A 365 8.82 -0.96 -13.10
C PHE A 365 10.21 -1.61 -13.00
N MET A 366 10.58 -2.39 -14.01
CA MET A 366 11.83 -3.16 -14.02
C MET A 366 13.08 -2.27 -13.97
N SER A 367 13.02 -1.04 -14.47
CA SER A 367 14.13 -0.09 -14.39
C SER A 367 14.46 0.31 -12.94
N GLY A 368 13.47 0.40 -12.10
CA GLY A 368 13.65 0.69 -10.67
C GLY A 368 13.99 -0.56 -9.85
N TYR A 369 13.33 -1.69 -10.08
CA TYR A 369 13.47 -2.87 -9.21
C TYR A 369 14.66 -3.77 -9.52
N ARG A 370 14.90 -4.13 -10.78
CA ARG A 370 16.03 -4.94 -11.27
C ARG A 370 16.38 -6.16 -10.42
N PRO A 371 15.63 -7.27 -10.49
CA PRO A 371 15.92 -8.47 -9.69
C PRO A 371 17.34 -9.02 -9.87
N ALA A 372 17.94 -8.86 -11.05
CA ALA A 372 19.33 -9.29 -11.32
C ALA A 372 20.40 -8.39 -10.64
N GLN A 373 20.04 -7.18 -10.23
CA GLN A 373 20.91 -6.18 -9.60
C GLN A 373 20.20 -5.57 -8.39
N TRP A 374 19.59 -6.42 -7.59
CA TRP A 374 18.77 -6.01 -6.47
C TRP A 374 19.55 -5.23 -5.43
N ILE A 375 19.00 -4.11 -5.00
CA ILE A 375 19.48 -3.34 -3.86
C ILE A 375 18.57 -3.63 -2.69
N PRO A 376 19.07 -4.26 -1.60
CA PRO A 376 18.28 -4.51 -0.40
C PRO A 376 17.63 -3.25 0.17
N GLN A 377 16.48 -3.40 0.79
CA GLN A 377 15.66 -2.31 1.31
C GLN A 377 16.41 -1.31 2.17
N VAL A 378 17.22 -1.83 3.10
CA VAL A 378 18.00 -0.99 4.02
C VAL A 378 19.08 -0.16 3.32
N GLN A 379 19.44 -0.51 2.09
CA GLN A 379 20.44 0.18 1.28
C GLN A 379 19.81 1.05 0.17
N ARG A 380 18.56 0.75 -0.23
CA ARG A 380 17.86 1.47 -1.30
C ARG A 380 17.19 2.73 -0.75
N ARG A 381 17.95 3.78 -0.61
CA ARG A 381 17.52 5.09 -0.11
C ARG A 381 18.22 6.21 -0.85
N LEU A 382 17.56 7.34 -0.95
CA LEU A 382 18.14 8.62 -1.30
C LEU A 382 18.21 9.48 -0.04
N VAL A 383 18.98 10.54 -0.11
CA VAL A 383 19.05 11.55 0.96
C VAL A 383 18.60 12.91 0.44
N GLU A 384 18.10 13.74 1.32
CA GLU A 384 17.68 15.11 1.01
C GLU A 384 18.92 16.01 0.90
N ALA A 385 19.72 15.72 -0.13
CA ALA A 385 20.95 16.46 -0.42
C ALA A 385 21.29 16.38 -1.90
N THR A 386 22.03 17.38 -2.39
CA THR A 386 22.64 17.36 -3.72
C THR A 386 23.98 16.63 -3.68
N ALA A 387 24.51 16.26 -4.85
CA ALA A 387 25.84 15.65 -4.98
C ALA A 387 26.95 16.54 -4.38
N ILE A 388 26.79 17.86 -4.47
CA ILE A 388 27.73 18.84 -3.88
C ILE A 388 27.67 18.73 -2.35
N GLN A 389 26.47 18.75 -1.78
CA GLN A 389 26.26 18.66 -0.33
C GLN A 389 26.76 17.32 0.24
N GLU A 390 26.50 16.20 -0.45
CA GLU A 390 27.02 14.89 -0.05
C GLU A 390 28.55 14.85 -0.06
N LYS A 391 29.18 15.40 -1.10
CA LYS A 391 30.65 15.49 -1.20
C LYS A 391 31.25 16.31 -0.07
N ASP A 392 30.68 17.47 0.21
CA ASP A 392 31.13 18.36 1.28
C ASP A 392 30.93 17.73 2.67
N ALA A 393 29.78 17.05 2.86
CA ALA A 393 29.51 16.31 4.09
C ALA A 393 30.47 15.14 4.26
N ALA A 394 30.77 14.39 3.20
CA ALA A 394 31.72 13.27 3.26
C ALA A 394 33.12 13.76 3.65
N ALA A 395 33.60 14.90 3.10
CA ALA A 395 34.85 15.51 3.47
C ALA A 395 34.87 15.96 4.95
N THR A 396 33.82 16.67 5.38
CA THR A 396 33.64 17.06 6.79
C THR A 396 33.65 15.85 7.72
N ASN A 397 32.85 14.81 7.40
CA ASN A 397 32.71 13.62 8.21
C ASN A 397 34.03 12.82 8.30
N ALA A 398 34.83 12.82 7.25
CA ALA A 398 36.17 12.19 7.28
C ALA A 398 37.11 12.91 8.28
N GLU A 399 37.11 14.24 8.30
CA GLU A 399 37.90 14.99 9.28
C GLU A 399 37.37 14.79 10.71
N VAL A 400 36.08 14.81 10.92
CA VAL A 400 35.43 14.51 12.20
C VAL A 400 35.81 13.12 12.68
N ALA A 401 35.69 12.10 11.81
CA ALA A 401 36.05 10.72 12.14
C ALA A 401 37.54 10.60 12.56
N LYS A 402 38.45 11.28 11.86
CA LYS A 402 39.88 11.34 12.17
C LYS A 402 40.14 11.97 13.54
N ALA A 403 39.51 13.12 13.80
CA ALA A 403 39.65 13.82 15.10
C ALA A 403 39.07 12.98 16.25
N ALA A 404 37.87 12.42 16.07
CA ALA A 404 37.23 11.56 17.06
C ALA A 404 38.04 10.27 17.32
N ALA A 405 38.64 9.67 16.28
CA ALA A 405 39.53 8.51 16.44
C ALA A 405 40.75 8.85 17.29
N GLY A 406 41.35 10.06 17.13
CA GLY A 406 42.44 10.52 17.99
C GLY A 406 42.05 10.61 19.46
N LEU A 407 40.89 11.22 19.74
CA LEU A 407 40.34 11.32 21.11
C LEU A 407 39.99 9.96 21.70
N LYS A 408 39.38 9.06 20.92
CA LYS A 408 39.07 7.67 21.32
C LYS A 408 40.35 6.90 21.66
N LYS A 409 41.42 7.09 20.88
CA LYS A 409 42.71 6.49 21.18
C LYS A 409 43.26 6.99 22.53
N SER A 410 43.19 8.29 22.79
CA SER A 410 43.62 8.88 24.07
C SER A 410 42.78 8.32 25.24
N LEU A 411 41.50 8.10 25.07
CA LEU A 411 40.61 7.47 26.08
C LEU A 411 41.03 6.00 26.34
N VAL A 412 41.35 5.25 25.30
CA VAL A 412 41.85 3.87 25.41
C VAL A 412 43.21 3.84 26.17
N GLU A 413 44.13 4.71 25.82
CA GLU A 413 45.43 4.83 26.49
C GLU A 413 45.28 5.24 27.96
N LEU A 414 44.41 6.19 28.25
CA LEU A 414 44.05 6.58 29.62
C LEU A 414 43.52 5.38 30.40
N ARG A 415 42.58 4.63 29.80
CA ARG A 415 42.00 3.42 30.42
C ARG A 415 43.10 2.34 30.68
N GLN A 416 43.96 2.10 29.74
CA GLN A 416 45.05 1.15 29.90
C GLN A 416 46.01 1.53 31.04
N THR A 417 46.37 2.83 31.11
CA THR A 417 47.23 3.39 32.17
C THR A 417 46.62 3.15 33.54
N PHE A 418 45.34 3.45 33.71
CA PHE A 418 44.65 3.28 35.00
C PHE A 418 44.31 1.81 35.28
N ALA A 419 44.08 0.97 34.26
CA ALA A 419 43.94 -0.48 34.44
C ALA A 419 45.26 -1.11 34.97
N ALA A 420 46.38 -0.67 34.45
CA ALA A 420 47.70 -1.11 35.00
C ALA A 420 47.91 -0.62 36.44
N LYS A 421 47.46 0.59 36.77
CA LYS A 421 47.49 1.12 38.14
C LYS A 421 46.55 0.33 39.06
N LEU A 422 45.34 0.01 38.63
CA LEU A 422 44.38 -0.82 39.37
C LEU A 422 44.97 -2.21 39.68
N LEU A 423 45.62 -2.83 38.70
CA LEU A 423 46.31 -4.09 38.87
C LEU A 423 47.45 -3.97 39.87
N ALA A 424 48.26 -2.94 39.78
CA ALA A 424 49.37 -2.72 40.70
C ALA A 424 48.89 -2.47 42.14
N ASP A 425 47.92 -1.56 42.32
CA ASP A 425 47.34 -1.23 43.62
C ASP A 425 46.63 -2.44 44.25
N GLY A 426 45.93 -3.26 43.42
CA GLY A 426 45.31 -4.48 43.85
C GLY A 426 46.31 -5.57 44.25
N LEU A 427 47.35 -5.76 43.47
CA LEU A 427 48.46 -6.69 43.81
C LEU A 427 49.15 -6.24 45.10
N ALA A 428 49.36 -4.95 45.33
CA ALA A 428 49.98 -4.46 46.56
C ALA A 428 49.17 -4.80 47.83
N LYS A 429 47.86 -4.98 47.74
CA LYS A 429 46.97 -5.38 48.82
C LYS A 429 47.05 -6.88 49.17
N LEU A 430 47.62 -7.67 48.27
CA LEU A 430 47.77 -9.11 48.52
C LEU A 430 48.96 -9.41 49.44
N PRO A 431 48.93 -10.55 50.20
CA PRO A 431 50.10 -11.01 50.96
C PRO A 431 51.31 -11.15 50.05
N ALA A 432 52.45 -10.77 50.56
CA ALA A 432 53.71 -10.78 49.78
C ALA A 432 54.00 -12.14 49.15
N ALA A 433 53.72 -13.26 49.92
CA ALA A 433 53.96 -14.63 49.49
C ALA A 433 53.27 -15.08 48.20
N ILE A 434 52.07 -14.45 47.82
CA ILE A 434 51.32 -14.89 46.66
C ILE A 434 51.29 -13.82 45.53
N ARG A 435 51.81 -12.67 45.81
CA ARG A 435 51.70 -11.48 44.93
C ARG A 435 52.30 -11.74 43.54
N GLU A 436 53.47 -12.36 43.48
CA GLU A 436 54.16 -12.63 42.24
C GLU A 436 53.51 -13.76 41.46
N ASP A 437 53.00 -14.78 42.14
CA ASP A 437 52.26 -15.90 41.52
C ASP A 437 50.97 -15.45 40.90
N VAL A 438 50.25 -14.54 41.57
CA VAL A 438 49.01 -13.92 41.02
C VAL A 438 49.32 -13.07 39.81
N ARG A 439 50.36 -12.25 39.88
CA ARG A 439 50.79 -11.40 38.73
C ARG A 439 51.10 -12.28 37.51
N THR A 440 51.93 -13.28 37.69
CA THR A 440 52.36 -14.21 36.65
C THR A 440 51.17 -14.96 36.07
N SER A 441 50.26 -15.43 36.94
CA SER A 441 49.04 -16.14 36.51
C SER A 441 48.13 -15.30 35.64
N LEU A 442 47.93 -14.01 35.99
CA LEU A 442 47.14 -13.04 35.20
C LEU A 442 47.82 -12.64 33.88
N ALA A 443 49.13 -12.74 33.78
CA ALA A 443 49.91 -12.45 32.58
C ALA A 443 50.05 -13.68 31.66
N THR A 444 49.94 -14.91 32.18
CA THR A 444 50.13 -16.13 31.40
C THR A 444 48.94 -16.38 30.46
N ASP A 445 49.28 -16.77 29.22
CA ASP A 445 48.27 -17.16 28.21
C ASP A 445 47.35 -18.27 28.77
N PRO A 446 46.03 -18.14 28.63
CA PRO A 446 45.03 -19.10 29.15
C PRO A 446 45.32 -20.56 28.79
N ALA A 447 45.82 -20.83 27.59
CA ALA A 447 46.14 -22.18 27.12
C ALA A 447 47.39 -22.78 27.79
N LYS A 448 48.27 -21.94 28.40
CA LYS A 448 49.53 -22.33 28.99
C LYS A 448 49.50 -22.31 30.52
N ARG A 449 48.34 -22.02 31.14
CA ARG A 449 48.19 -21.91 32.58
C ARG A 449 48.25 -23.30 33.24
N THR A 450 49.04 -23.43 34.31
CA THR A 450 48.95 -24.54 35.22
C THR A 450 47.64 -24.49 36.02
N ASP A 451 47.28 -25.59 36.70
CA ASP A 451 46.04 -25.65 37.49
C ASP A 451 46.06 -24.68 38.68
N VAL A 452 47.18 -24.44 39.27
CA VAL A 452 47.36 -23.41 40.29
C VAL A 452 47.12 -22.02 39.69
N GLN A 453 47.68 -21.75 38.52
CA GLN A 453 47.48 -20.48 37.83
C GLN A 453 46.01 -20.26 37.42
N LYS A 454 45.32 -21.30 36.98
CA LYS A 454 43.86 -21.23 36.68
C LYS A 454 43.07 -20.84 37.93
N TYR A 455 43.35 -21.49 39.07
CA TYR A 455 42.72 -21.20 40.35
C TYR A 455 42.98 -19.73 40.79
N LEU A 456 44.22 -19.25 40.67
CA LEU A 456 44.55 -17.87 41.04
C LEU A 456 43.84 -16.86 40.13
N VAL A 457 43.75 -17.16 38.83
CA VAL A 457 43.02 -16.31 37.89
C VAL A 457 41.54 -16.29 38.21
N GLU A 458 40.91 -17.45 38.45
CA GLU A 458 39.50 -17.52 38.81
C GLU A 458 39.19 -16.68 40.05
N LYS A 459 40.03 -16.75 41.04
CA LYS A 459 39.86 -16.05 42.32
C LYS A 459 40.08 -14.53 42.21
N PHE A 460 41.05 -14.07 41.43
CA PHE A 460 41.49 -12.66 41.47
C PHE A 460 41.25 -11.88 40.21
N MET A 461 40.94 -12.51 39.07
CA MET A 461 40.78 -11.81 37.78
C MET A 461 39.69 -10.72 37.82
N LEU A 462 38.55 -11.01 38.45
CA LEU A 462 37.41 -10.07 38.49
C LEU A 462 37.70 -8.80 39.30
N GLU A 463 38.66 -8.83 40.22
CA GLU A 463 39.04 -7.70 41.06
C GLU A 463 40.30 -6.99 40.56
N LEU A 464 41.30 -7.75 40.05
CA LEU A 464 42.58 -7.20 39.67
C LEU A 464 42.71 -6.86 38.19
N LYS A 465 42.04 -7.63 37.34
CA LYS A 465 42.03 -7.43 35.89
C LYS A 465 40.64 -7.58 35.31
N PRO A 466 39.66 -6.76 35.78
CA PRO A 466 38.32 -6.76 35.23
C PRO A 466 38.35 -6.33 33.78
N VAL A 467 37.29 -6.67 33.04
CA VAL A 467 37.15 -6.30 31.63
C VAL A 467 35.91 -5.44 31.43
N ASP A 468 35.88 -4.71 30.33
CA ASP A 468 34.72 -3.92 29.82
C ASP A 468 34.01 -3.03 30.88
N ALA A 469 32.71 -3.19 31.03
CA ALA A 469 31.87 -2.37 31.91
C ALA A 469 32.31 -2.42 33.38
N LYS A 470 32.78 -3.59 33.88
CA LYS A 470 33.25 -3.72 35.26
C LYS A 470 34.55 -2.95 35.46
N LEU A 471 35.46 -3.00 34.51
CA LEU A 471 36.69 -2.20 34.54
C LEU A 471 36.32 -0.69 34.61
N GLN A 472 35.46 -0.21 33.73
CA GLN A 472 35.05 1.20 33.70
C GLN A 472 34.47 1.64 35.05
N THR A 473 33.57 0.84 35.64
CA THR A 473 32.95 1.10 36.94
C THR A 473 33.98 1.20 38.04
N MET A 474 34.95 0.24 38.11
CA MET A 474 36.00 0.23 39.12
C MET A 474 36.97 1.40 38.96
N LEU A 475 37.30 1.78 37.72
CA LEU A 475 38.19 2.91 37.48
C LEU A 475 37.52 4.24 37.86
N ILE A 476 36.24 4.41 37.56
CA ILE A 476 35.48 5.62 37.96
C ILE A 476 35.37 5.75 39.48
N ALA A 477 35.05 4.63 40.16
CA ALA A 477 34.91 4.60 41.61
C ALA A 477 36.22 4.75 42.37
N GLY A 478 37.29 4.12 41.86
CA GLY A 478 38.59 4.04 42.56
C GLY A 478 39.55 5.17 42.25
N TYR A 479 39.38 5.84 41.11
CA TYR A 479 40.32 6.88 40.63
C TYR A 479 39.61 8.16 40.15
N PRO A 480 39.38 9.16 41.05
CA PRO A 480 38.72 10.42 40.69
C PRO A 480 39.38 11.16 39.53
N GLU A 481 40.69 11.08 39.40
CA GLU A 481 41.47 11.68 38.31
C GLU A 481 41.13 11.01 36.96
N PHE A 482 40.97 9.67 36.93
CA PHE A 482 40.49 8.95 35.77
C PHE A 482 39.09 9.37 35.40
N ALA A 483 38.18 9.40 36.38
CA ALA A 483 36.76 9.78 36.14
C ALA A 483 36.67 11.17 35.51
N ALA A 484 37.43 12.16 36.03
CA ALA A 484 37.43 13.51 35.50
C ALA A 484 37.99 13.58 34.06
N LYS A 485 39.13 12.93 33.78
CA LYS A 485 39.78 12.92 32.46
C LYS A 485 38.95 12.11 31.44
N ALA A 486 38.41 10.95 31.84
CA ALA A 486 37.54 10.17 30.97
C ALA A 486 36.27 10.92 30.58
N LYS A 487 35.57 11.54 31.54
CA LYS A 487 34.42 12.42 31.26
C LYS A 487 34.75 13.58 30.34
N ALA A 488 35.90 14.23 30.49
CA ALA A 488 36.32 15.30 29.62
C ALA A 488 36.59 14.81 28.18
N LEU A 489 37.24 13.63 28.02
CA LEU A 489 37.48 13.02 26.72
C LEU A 489 36.19 12.56 26.06
N GLU A 490 35.28 11.95 26.81
CA GLU A 490 33.94 11.54 26.31
C GLU A 490 33.12 12.75 25.83
N ALA A 491 33.12 13.84 26.59
CA ALA A 491 32.50 15.10 26.18
C ALA A 491 33.16 15.71 24.92
N ALA A 492 34.49 15.63 24.81
CA ALA A 492 35.21 16.08 23.64
C ALA A 492 34.90 15.22 22.41
N ILE A 493 34.80 13.89 22.56
CA ILE A 493 34.40 12.97 21.51
C ILE A 493 32.97 13.29 21.04
N ALA A 494 32.02 13.43 21.98
CA ALA A 494 30.65 13.78 21.65
C ALA A 494 30.55 15.14 20.93
N THR A 495 31.31 16.14 21.37
CA THR A 495 31.38 17.47 20.71
C THR A 495 31.93 17.37 19.31
N GLU A 496 32.96 16.54 19.09
CA GLU A 496 33.54 16.34 17.78
C GLU A 496 32.58 15.59 16.86
N GLU A 497 32.01 14.49 17.32
CA GLU A 497 31.04 13.70 16.56
C GLU A 497 29.77 14.48 16.20
N ALA A 498 29.33 15.41 17.04
CA ALA A 498 28.21 16.31 16.77
C ALA A 498 28.42 17.24 15.55
N LYS A 499 29.65 17.41 15.08
CA LYS A 499 29.98 18.17 13.86
C LYS A 499 29.66 17.37 12.59
N SER A 500 29.40 16.07 12.70
CA SER A 500 29.06 15.22 11.56
C SER A 500 27.78 15.71 10.89
N ARG A 501 27.82 15.81 9.57
CA ARG A 501 26.68 16.21 8.74
C ARG A 501 25.93 14.98 8.27
N THR A 502 24.63 14.93 8.58
CA THR A 502 23.70 13.90 8.10
C THR A 502 22.54 14.56 7.40
N PHE A 503 21.93 13.85 6.46
CA PHE A 503 20.77 14.31 5.72
C PHE A 503 19.60 13.39 5.98
N ALA A 504 18.38 13.94 5.88
CA ALA A 504 17.18 13.16 6.02
C ALA A 504 17.05 12.12 4.88
N GLU A 505 16.70 10.90 5.25
CA GLU A 505 16.52 9.81 4.29
C GLU A 505 15.18 9.90 3.58
N ILE A 506 15.14 9.56 2.30
CA ILE A 506 13.95 9.45 1.48
C ILE A 506 13.85 8.01 0.96
N ARG A 507 12.76 7.33 1.29
CA ARG A 507 12.42 6.00 0.75
C ARG A 507 11.78 6.14 -0.62
N ALA A 508 12.56 6.59 -1.61
CA ALA A 508 12.10 6.83 -2.96
C ALA A 508 12.20 5.59 -3.86
N MET A 509 11.39 5.56 -4.93
CA MET A 509 11.63 4.76 -6.10
C MET A 509 12.37 5.59 -7.14
N TYR A 510 13.42 5.02 -7.71
CA TYR A 510 14.23 5.65 -8.77
C TYR A 510 14.81 4.57 -9.68
N ASP A 511 15.12 4.97 -10.91
CA ASP A 511 15.70 4.06 -11.88
C ASP A 511 17.18 3.80 -11.59
N LEU A 512 17.60 2.53 -11.80
CA LEU A 512 19.00 2.14 -11.77
C LEU A 512 19.62 2.29 -13.16
N PRO A 513 20.94 2.59 -13.26
CA PRO A 513 21.59 2.79 -14.55
C PRO A 513 21.50 1.59 -15.48
N GLY A 514 21.42 1.82 -16.80
CA GLY A 514 21.36 0.82 -17.87
C GLY A 514 19.94 0.35 -18.19
N GLU A 515 19.79 -0.47 -19.20
CA GLU A 515 18.50 -0.92 -19.72
C GLU A 515 18.18 -2.36 -19.28
N PRO A 516 17.17 -2.57 -18.44
CA PRO A 516 16.81 -3.90 -17.98
C PRO A 516 16.03 -4.66 -19.06
N LYS A 517 16.32 -5.93 -19.18
CA LYS A 517 15.55 -6.88 -19.96
C LYS A 517 14.43 -7.47 -19.11
N THR A 518 13.26 -7.61 -19.69
CA THR A 518 12.11 -8.20 -19.01
C THR A 518 11.65 -9.44 -19.78
N PRO A 519 12.05 -10.64 -19.36
CA PRO A 519 11.56 -11.86 -19.95
C PRO A 519 10.14 -12.21 -19.47
N VAL A 520 9.33 -12.79 -20.33
CA VAL A 520 8.13 -13.50 -19.89
C VAL A 520 8.57 -14.74 -19.10
N LEU A 521 8.17 -14.87 -17.86
CA LEU A 521 8.53 -16.02 -17.04
C LEU A 521 7.58 -17.19 -17.32
N ARG A 522 8.10 -18.32 -17.81
CA ARG A 522 7.28 -19.49 -18.10
C ARG A 522 6.64 -20.02 -16.81
N ARG A 523 5.29 -20.03 -16.76
CA ARG A 523 4.50 -20.37 -15.56
C ARG A 523 4.83 -19.53 -14.33
N GLY A 524 5.30 -18.28 -14.51
CA GLY A 524 5.70 -17.41 -13.41
C GLY A 524 7.00 -17.82 -12.71
N ASP A 525 7.73 -18.80 -13.25
CA ASP A 525 8.97 -19.30 -12.66
C ASP A 525 10.15 -18.40 -13.08
N PHE A 526 10.71 -17.66 -12.14
CA PHE A 526 11.80 -16.69 -12.37
C PHE A 526 13.10 -17.33 -12.88
N THR A 527 13.23 -18.67 -12.83
CA THR A 527 14.36 -19.40 -13.38
C THR A 527 14.15 -19.79 -14.85
N LYS A 528 12.91 -19.66 -15.38
CA LYS A 528 12.54 -20.11 -16.72
C LYS A 528 12.12 -18.94 -17.60
N HIS A 529 13.11 -18.34 -18.24
CA HIS A 529 12.90 -17.19 -19.11
C HIS A 529 12.29 -17.62 -20.46
N GLY A 530 11.29 -16.87 -20.91
CA GLY A 530 10.71 -16.89 -22.24
C GLY A 530 11.19 -15.69 -23.08
N PRO A 531 10.40 -15.27 -24.08
CA PRO A 531 10.70 -14.08 -24.88
C PRO A 531 10.80 -12.81 -24.04
N GLU A 532 11.69 -11.89 -24.41
CA GLU A 532 11.78 -10.56 -23.84
C GLU A 532 10.62 -9.67 -24.35
N VAL A 533 10.10 -8.82 -23.49
CA VAL A 533 9.05 -7.85 -23.82
C VAL A 533 9.49 -6.42 -23.52
N ALA A 534 9.05 -5.49 -24.37
CA ALA A 534 9.21 -4.07 -24.12
C ALA A 534 8.17 -3.56 -23.09
N PRO A 535 8.41 -2.40 -22.43
CA PRO A 535 7.42 -1.76 -21.58
C PRO A 535 6.11 -1.53 -22.34
N GLY A 536 5.00 -1.75 -21.65
CA GLY A 536 3.67 -1.62 -22.22
C GLY A 536 2.59 -1.63 -21.15
N VAL A 537 1.35 -1.78 -21.59
CA VAL A 537 0.16 -1.77 -20.75
C VAL A 537 -0.77 -2.91 -21.12
N LEU A 538 -1.84 -3.09 -20.37
CA LEU A 538 -2.86 -4.10 -20.65
C LEU A 538 -3.66 -3.70 -21.89
N ALA A 539 -3.52 -4.43 -22.99
CA ALA A 539 -4.13 -4.14 -24.29
C ALA A 539 -5.66 -4.17 -24.26
N CYS A 540 -6.26 -4.85 -23.28
CA CYS A 540 -7.71 -4.87 -23.12
C CYS A 540 -8.30 -3.52 -22.69
N ILE A 541 -7.50 -2.59 -22.16
CA ILE A 541 -7.95 -1.27 -21.74
C ILE A 541 -7.97 -0.36 -22.98
N GLY A 542 -9.18 -0.01 -23.43
CA GLY A 542 -9.42 0.86 -24.59
C GLY A 542 -9.21 2.34 -24.28
N ALA A 543 -8.02 2.71 -23.80
CA ALA A 543 -7.69 4.10 -23.53
C ALA A 543 -7.67 4.94 -24.81
N PRO A 544 -8.09 6.24 -24.77
CA PRO A 544 -8.20 7.09 -25.96
C PRO A 544 -6.90 7.25 -26.75
N LYS A 545 -5.76 7.32 -26.03
CA LYS A 545 -4.44 7.37 -26.63
C LYS A 545 -3.67 6.07 -26.29
N PRO A 546 -3.01 5.46 -27.25
CA PRO A 546 -2.19 4.28 -26.98
C PRO A 546 -1.02 4.61 -26.05
N PHE A 547 -0.52 3.60 -25.37
CA PHE A 547 0.73 3.73 -24.63
C PHE A 547 1.88 3.90 -25.64
N THR A 548 2.69 4.92 -25.42
CA THR A 548 3.89 5.20 -26.22
C THR A 548 5.08 5.39 -25.32
N TRP A 549 6.16 4.68 -25.62
CA TRP A 549 7.44 4.83 -24.95
C TRP A 549 8.54 4.58 -25.99
N SER A 550 9.61 5.38 -25.90
CA SER A 550 10.80 5.20 -26.70
C SER A 550 12.02 5.10 -25.77
N PRO A 551 13.01 4.25 -26.08
CA PRO A 551 14.24 4.20 -25.33
C PRO A 551 14.86 5.60 -25.21
N PRO A 552 15.31 6.01 -24.01
CA PRO A 552 15.96 7.29 -23.82
C PRO A 552 17.36 7.29 -24.44
N ALA A 553 18.00 8.48 -24.49
CA ALA A 553 19.41 8.58 -24.86
C ALA A 553 20.27 7.70 -23.91
N LYS A 554 21.42 7.21 -24.42
CA LYS A 554 22.27 6.24 -23.69
C LYS A 554 22.69 6.70 -22.29
N ASP A 555 22.88 8.01 -22.12
CA ASP A 555 23.33 8.60 -20.84
C ASP A 555 22.20 9.27 -20.04
N ALA A 556 20.94 9.02 -20.43
CA ALA A 556 19.80 9.55 -19.71
C ALA A 556 19.76 8.96 -18.28
N PRO A 557 19.48 9.79 -17.28
CA PRO A 557 19.48 9.36 -15.88
C PRO A 557 18.29 8.48 -15.50
N THR A 558 17.25 8.47 -16.32
CA THR A 558 16.03 7.67 -16.12
C THR A 558 15.59 7.01 -17.42
N SER A 559 14.81 5.96 -17.31
CA SER A 559 14.30 5.21 -18.46
C SER A 559 13.08 5.86 -19.13
N GLY A 560 12.40 6.80 -18.46
CA GLY A 560 11.13 7.36 -18.91
C GLY A 560 9.94 6.39 -18.92
N ARG A 561 10.13 5.15 -18.46
CA ARG A 561 9.09 4.09 -18.49
C ARG A 561 7.94 4.40 -17.56
N ARG A 562 8.25 4.79 -16.31
CA ARG A 562 7.26 5.13 -15.28
C ARG A 562 6.52 6.41 -15.62
N LYS A 563 7.21 7.42 -16.18
CA LYS A 563 6.61 8.65 -16.69
C LYS A 563 5.59 8.37 -17.80
N ALA A 564 5.97 7.58 -18.81
CA ALA A 564 5.06 7.20 -19.90
C ALA A 564 3.83 6.44 -19.37
N PHE A 565 4.01 5.55 -18.39
CA PHE A 565 2.90 4.83 -17.75
C PHE A 565 2.00 5.79 -16.95
N ALA A 566 2.57 6.71 -16.18
CA ALA A 566 1.84 7.70 -15.42
C ALA A 566 1.00 8.62 -16.33
N GLU A 567 1.56 9.06 -17.44
CA GLU A 567 0.85 9.86 -18.46
C GLU A 567 -0.30 9.05 -19.10
N TRP A 568 -0.08 7.75 -19.36
CA TRP A 568 -1.11 6.88 -19.94
C TRP A 568 -2.29 6.65 -18.98
N ILE A 569 -2.05 6.35 -17.69
CA ILE A 569 -3.15 6.13 -16.72
C ILE A 569 -3.90 7.41 -16.34
N THR A 570 -3.29 8.56 -16.52
CA THR A 570 -3.88 9.87 -16.14
C THR A 570 -4.38 10.67 -17.34
N GLN A 571 -4.43 10.08 -18.54
CA GLN A 571 -5.00 10.74 -19.69
C GLN A 571 -6.53 10.95 -19.52
N PRO A 572 -7.09 12.02 -20.07
CA PRO A 572 -8.54 12.22 -20.02
C PRO A 572 -9.31 11.04 -20.60
N SER A 573 -10.42 10.71 -19.99
CA SER A 573 -11.30 9.60 -20.38
C SER A 573 -10.60 8.22 -20.36
N HIS A 574 -9.54 8.05 -19.54
CA HIS A 574 -9.01 6.72 -19.28
C HIS A 574 -10.10 5.83 -18.66
N PRO A 575 -10.35 4.62 -19.17
CA PRO A 575 -11.51 3.80 -18.80
C PRO A 575 -11.68 3.55 -17.30
N LEU A 576 -10.59 3.43 -16.55
CA LEU A 576 -10.62 2.93 -15.18
C LEU A 576 -10.28 3.99 -14.13
N THR A 577 -9.29 4.83 -14.35
CA THR A 577 -8.68 5.69 -13.32
C THR A 577 -9.69 6.54 -12.56
N ALA A 578 -10.53 7.29 -13.26
CA ALA A 578 -11.57 8.12 -12.64
C ALA A 578 -12.67 7.27 -11.99
N ARG A 579 -13.17 6.24 -12.68
CA ARG A 579 -14.21 5.34 -12.16
C ARG A 579 -13.80 4.63 -10.87
N VAL A 580 -12.58 4.14 -10.80
CA VAL A 580 -12.05 3.44 -9.62
C VAL A 580 -11.98 4.39 -8.42
N MET A 581 -11.49 5.61 -8.59
CA MET A 581 -11.41 6.59 -7.50
C MET A 581 -12.80 7.08 -7.05
N VAL A 582 -13.68 7.38 -8.00
CA VAL A 582 -15.08 7.75 -7.71
C VAL A 582 -15.78 6.63 -6.93
N ASN A 583 -15.64 5.38 -7.37
CA ASN A 583 -16.24 4.24 -6.70
C ASN A 583 -15.70 4.06 -5.27
N ARG A 584 -14.42 4.35 -5.05
CA ARG A 584 -13.78 4.25 -3.74
C ARG A 584 -14.27 5.35 -2.79
N ILE A 585 -14.39 6.59 -3.24
CA ILE A 585 -14.98 7.68 -2.46
C ILE A 585 -16.44 7.36 -2.11
N TRP A 586 -17.20 6.85 -3.09
CA TRP A 586 -18.58 6.40 -2.89
C TRP A 586 -18.69 5.31 -1.84
N LEU A 587 -17.82 4.29 -1.92
CA LEU A 587 -17.76 3.19 -0.95
C LEU A 587 -17.58 3.71 0.49
N GLN A 588 -16.71 4.69 0.69
CA GLN A 588 -16.45 5.21 2.03
C GLN A 588 -17.65 5.98 2.60
N HIS A 589 -18.40 6.70 1.78
CA HIS A 589 -19.58 7.46 2.23
C HIS A 589 -20.81 6.59 2.43
N PHE A 590 -21.03 5.59 1.57
CA PHE A 590 -22.24 4.78 1.60
C PHE A 590 -22.03 3.35 2.16
N GLY A 591 -20.79 2.99 2.51
CA GLY A 591 -20.45 1.65 3.02
C GLY A 591 -20.35 0.59 1.92
N GLU A 592 -20.78 0.88 0.69
CA GLU A 592 -20.68 -0.02 -0.46
C GLU A 592 -20.49 0.79 -1.74
N GLY A 593 -19.61 0.31 -2.63
CA GLY A 593 -19.35 0.96 -3.91
C GLY A 593 -20.49 0.79 -4.91
N LEU A 594 -20.57 1.68 -5.89
CA LEU A 594 -21.42 1.46 -7.08
C LEU A 594 -21.03 0.16 -7.78
N VAL A 595 -19.72 -0.15 -7.80
CA VAL A 595 -19.14 -1.46 -8.08
C VAL A 595 -18.74 -2.08 -6.74
N ARG A 596 -19.34 -3.19 -6.37
CA ARG A 596 -19.16 -3.84 -5.06
C ARG A 596 -17.79 -4.48 -4.87
N THR A 597 -17.05 -4.69 -5.95
CA THR A 597 -15.68 -5.24 -5.99
C THR A 597 -14.69 -4.13 -6.38
N PRO A 598 -14.26 -3.26 -5.44
CA PRO A 598 -13.45 -2.08 -5.77
C PRO A 598 -12.07 -2.43 -6.32
N GLU A 599 -11.58 -3.64 -6.09
CA GLU A 599 -10.33 -4.19 -6.62
C GLU A 599 -10.50 -4.90 -7.97
N ASN A 600 -11.74 -5.16 -8.41
CA ASN A 600 -12.00 -5.94 -9.62
C ASN A 600 -13.19 -5.37 -10.41
N PHE A 601 -12.87 -4.58 -11.43
CA PHE A 601 -13.76 -4.05 -12.46
C PHE A 601 -13.79 -4.94 -13.72
N GLY A 602 -13.01 -6.04 -13.72
CA GLY A 602 -12.97 -7.00 -14.81
C GLY A 602 -14.23 -7.85 -14.94
N LEU A 603 -14.15 -8.89 -15.79
CA LEU A 603 -15.30 -9.71 -16.17
C LEU A 603 -15.93 -10.48 -15.00
N GLN A 604 -15.15 -10.80 -13.96
CA GLN A 604 -15.64 -11.44 -12.74
C GLN A 604 -16.02 -10.45 -11.63
N GLY A 605 -15.72 -9.17 -11.84
CA GLY A 605 -16.16 -8.12 -10.92
C GLY A 605 -17.67 -7.89 -10.96
N ALA A 606 -18.19 -7.29 -9.89
CA ALA A 606 -19.59 -6.92 -9.84
C ALA A 606 -19.92 -5.86 -10.90
N ARG A 607 -21.06 -5.99 -11.53
CA ARG A 607 -21.57 -4.92 -12.40
C ARG A 607 -21.99 -3.72 -11.55
N PRO A 608 -21.80 -2.49 -12.04
CA PRO A 608 -22.22 -1.31 -11.31
C PRO A 608 -23.73 -1.30 -11.10
N THR A 609 -24.18 -0.98 -9.89
CA THR A 609 -25.62 -0.85 -9.58
C THR A 609 -26.25 0.30 -10.37
N HIS A 610 -25.49 1.36 -10.61
CA HIS A 610 -25.89 2.56 -11.35
C HIS A 610 -24.82 2.93 -12.37
N PRO A 611 -24.78 2.24 -13.54
CA PRO A 611 -23.70 2.47 -14.53
C PRO A 611 -23.66 3.90 -15.08
N GLU A 612 -24.83 4.47 -15.37
CA GLU A 612 -24.91 5.85 -15.83
C GLU A 612 -24.37 6.86 -14.78
N LEU A 613 -24.69 6.66 -13.51
CA LEU A 613 -24.19 7.52 -12.42
C LEU A 613 -22.69 7.39 -12.27
N LEU A 614 -22.14 6.17 -12.35
CA LEU A 614 -20.69 5.94 -12.25
C LEU A 614 -19.94 6.67 -13.36
N ASP A 615 -20.43 6.57 -14.60
CA ASP A 615 -19.82 7.24 -15.75
C ASP A 615 -19.95 8.75 -15.66
N TRP A 616 -21.13 9.25 -15.24
CA TRP A 616 -21.36 10.67 -15.05
C TRP A 616 -20.41 11.25 -13.98
N LEU A 617 -20.28 10.57 -12.82
CA LEU A 617 -19.39 10.99 -11.75
C LEU A 617 -17.91 10.95 -12.18
N ALA A 618 -17.49 9.95 -12.96
CA ALA A 618 -16.14 9.88 -13.49
C ALA A 618 -15.84 11.07 -14.42
N CYS A 619 -16.73 11.37 -15.35
CA CYS A 619 -16.61 12.53 -16.24
C CYS A 619 -16.65 13.85 -15.46
N GLU A 620 -17.51 13.95 -14.43
CA GLU A 620 -17.61 15.15 -13.59
C GLU A 620 -16.35 15.37 -12.76
N PHE A 621 -15.77 14.31 -12.23
CA PHE A 621 -14.51 14.35 -11.48
C PHE A 621 -13.37 14.89 -12.34
N GLU A 622 -13.23 14.41 -13.58
CA GLU A 622 -12.27 14.93 -14.56
C GLU A 622 -12.55 16.41 -14.90
N ALA A 623 -13.80 16.74 -15.21
CA ALA A 623 -14.20 18.10 -15.59
C ALA A 623 -13.98 19.13 -14.47
N ASN A 624 -14.08 18.72 -13.22
CA ASN A 624 -13.79 19.54 -12.04
C ASN A 624 -12.29 19.59 -11.66
N GLY A 625 -11.40 19.19 -12.58
CA GLY A 625 -9.94 19.26 -12.40
C GLY A 625 -9.42 18.19 -11.45
N TRP A 626 -10.06 17.01 -11.40
CA TRP A 626 -9.67 15.89 -10.56
C TRP A 626 -9.65 16.21 -9.05
N SER A 627 -10.45 17.21 -8.62
CA SER A 627 -10.58 17.64 -7.23
C SER A 627 -11.39 16.64 -6.41
N GLN A 628 -10.74 16.01 -5.45
CA GLN A 628 -11.41 15.07 -4.55
C GLN A 628 -12.38 15.80 -3.62
N LYS A 629 -12.02 17.00 -3.13
CA LYS A 629 -12.90 17.79 -2.25
C LYS A 629 -14.18 18.22 -2.95
N LYS A 630 -14.13 18.60 -4.24
CA LYS A 630 -15.35 18.91 -5.02
C LYS A 630 -16.22 17.67 -5.20
N LEU A 631 -15.63 16.49 -5.41
CA LEU A 631 -16.38 15.23 -5.51
C LEU A 631 -17.04 14.87 -4.18
N HIS A 632 -16.33 15.02 -3.07
CA HIS A 632 -16.90 14.85 -1.73
C HIS A 632 -18.07 15.79 -1.51
N ARG A 633 -17.88 17.07 -1.78
CA ARG A 633 -18.94 18.08 -1.64
C ARG A 633 -20.18 17.69 -2.44
N LEU A 634 -20.00 17.30 -3.70
CA LEU A 634 -21.08 16.86 -4.57
C LEU A 634 -21.85 15.67 -3.98
N ILE A 635 -21.15 14.66 -3.45
CA ILE A 635 -21.79 13.48 -2.85
C ILE A 635 -22.51 13.87 -1.54
N LEU A 636 -21.86 14.62 -0.67
CA LEU A 636 -22.36 14.95 0.67
C LEU A 636 -23.56 15.89 0.67
N THR A 637 -23.69 16.73 -0.35
CA THR A 637 -24.84 17.65 -0.50
C THR A 637 -26.06 17.02 -1.18
N SER A 638 -25.94 15.76 -1.66
CA SER A 638 -27.07 15.03 -2.24
C SER A 638 -28.12 14.64 -1.17
N ALA A 639 -29.40 14.60 -1.56
CA ALA A 639 -30.45 14.06 -0.70
C ALA A 639 -30.20 12.58 -0.37
N ALA A 640 -29.56 11.85 -1.27
CA ALA A 640 -29.18 10.45 -1.05
C ALA A 640 -28.27 10.28 0.17
N TYR A 641 -27.29 11.16 0.36
CA TYR A 641 -26.42 11.11 1.55
C TYR A 641 -27.13 11.58 2.81
N ARG A 642 -28.04 12.52 2.69
CA ARG A 642 -28.75 13.15 3.81
C ARG A 642 -29.91 12.31 4.36
N GLN A 643 -30.25 11.19 3.73
CA GLN A 643 -31.32 10.28 4.21
C GLN A 643 -31.04 9.76 5.64
N THR A 644 -32.10 9.49 6.39
CA THR A 644 -32.00 8.71 7.63
C THR A 644 -31.69 7.24 7.36
N SER A 645 -30.97 6.57 8.27
CA SER A 645 -30.79 5.12 8.25
C SER A 645 -32.00 4.38 8.84
N VAL A 646 -32.82 5.07 9.61
CA VAL A 646 -34.01 4.53 10.26
C VAL A 646 -35.22 4.70 9.34
N ALA A 647 -35.80 3.58 8.92
CA ALA A 647 -37.05 3.58 8.17
C ALA A 647 -38.18 3.06 9.07
N ASP A 648 -39.34 3.71 8.97
CA ASP A 648 -40.55 3.20 9.64
C ASP A 648 -41.02 1.86 9.02
N ALA A 649 -41.86 1.13 9.75
CA ALA A 649 -42.33 -0.19 9.33
C ALA A 649 -43.11 -0.16 8.01
N THR A 650 -43.78 0.94 7.70
CA THR A 650 -44.61 1.07 6.49
C THR A 650 -43.77 1.17 5.23
N ARG A 651 -42.54 1.75 5.32
CA ARG A 651 -41.54 1.84 4.23
C ARG A 651 -40.61 0.63 4.24
N LEU A 652 -40.18 0.19 5.43
CA LEU A 652 -39.19 -0.86 5.60
C LEU A 652 -39.60 -2.18 4.94
N THR A 653 -40.83 -2.63 5.17
CA THR A 653 -41.31 -3.94 4.69
C THR A 653 -41.39 -4.02 3.16
N PRO A 654 -42.03 -3.07 2.45
CA PRO A 654 -42.07 -3.09 0.98
C PRO A 654 -40.68 -2.89 0.35
N ALA A 655 -39.87 -1.98 0.88
CA ALA A 655 -38.55 -1.69 0.32
C ALA A 655 -37.59 -2.87 0.49
N LYS A 656 -37.61 -3.56 1.65
CA LYS A 656 -36.80 -4.77 1.85
C LYS A 656 -37.24 -5.94 0.96
N ALA A 657 -38.50 -6.04 0.59
CA ALA A 657 -38.97 -7.08 -0.32
C ALA A 657 -38.41 -6.86 -1.75
N ILE A 658 -38.25 -5.61 -2.15
CA ILE A 658 -37.79 -5.24 -3.51
C ILE A 658 -36.25 -5.15 -3.57
N ASP A 659 -35.61 -4.53 -2.58
CA ASP A 659 -34.17 -4.28 -2.52
C ASP A 659 -33.67 -4.58 -1.09
N PRO A 660 -33.53 -5.87 -0.72
CA PRO A 660 -33.11 -6.27 0.62
C PRO A 660 -31.71 -5.76 1.00
N ASP A 661 -30.82 -5.64 0.03
CA ASP A 661 -29.44 -5.22 0.21
C ASP A 661 -29.27 -3.70 0.20
N ASN A 662 -30.38 -2.95 0.00
CA ASN A 662 -30.30 -1.49 -0.20
C ASN A 662 -29.30 -1.06 -1.29
N ALA A 663 -29.26 -1.82 -2.39
CA ALA A 663 -28.38 -1.56 -3.52
C ALA A 663 -28.78 -0.30 -4.29
N LEU A 664 -30.06 0.06 -4.25
CA LEU A 664 -30.64 1.25 -4.87
C LEU A 664 -30.57 2.50 -3.98
N LEU A 665 -30.08 2.35 -2.72
CA LEU A 665 -29.94 3.45 -1.77
C LEU A 665 -31.27 4.16 -1.43
N TRP A 666 -32.34 3.38 -1.18
CA TRP A 666 -33.62 3.94 -0.73
C TRP A 666 -33.59 4.47 0.72
N LYS A 667 -32.51 4.18 1.47
CA LYS A 667 -32.18 4.77 2.78
C LYS A 667 -30.68 4.84 2.99
N GLN A 668 -30.21 5.62 3.97
CA GLN A 668 -28.83 5.55 4.40
C GLN A 668 -28.54 4.23 5.13
N ARG A 669 -27.29 3.76 5.09
CA ARG A 669 -26.86 2.55 5.79
C ARG A 669 -26.40 2.90 7.20
N LEU A 670 -26.88 2.19 8.21
CA LEU A 670 -26.27 2.19 9.52
C LEU A 670 -24.90 1.50 9.43
N ARG A 671 -23.84 2.18 9.82
CA ARG A 671 -22.46 1.70 9.66
C ARG A 671 -21.71 1.72 10.98
N ARG A 672 -20.96 0.65 11.29
CA ARG A 672 -19.97 0.71 12.35
C ARG A 672 -18.80 1.58 11.87
N VAL A 673 -18.29 2.47 12.75
CA VAL A 673 -17.10 3.28 12.45
C VAL A 673 -15.84 2.41 12.45
N GLU A 674 -14.81 2.86 11.76
CA GLU A 674 -13.55 2.14 11.66
C GLU A 674 -12.75 2.19 12.97
N ALA A 675 -11.83 1.26 13.14
CA ALA A 675 -11.01 1.08 14.33
C ALA A 675 -10.32 2.36 14.80
N GLU A 676 -9.72 3.09 13.87
CA GLU A 676 -9.05 4.36 14.14
C GLU A 676 -10.02 5.43 14.65
N VAL A 677 -11.23 5.45 14.08
CA VAL A 677 -12.29 6.38 14.50
C VAL A 677 -12.77 6.05 15.92
N VAL A 678 -12.94 4.75 16.24
CA VAL A 678 -13.29 4.32 17.60
C VAL A 678 -12.28 4.84 18.61
N ARG A 679 -10.98 4.55 18.39
CA ARG A 679 -9.92 4.95 19.29
C ARG A 679 -9.77 6.47 19.39
N ASP A 680 -9.72 7.16 18.26
CA ASP A 680 -9.50 8.61 18.21
C ASP A 680 -10.68 9.37 18.82
N SER A 681 -11.93 8.89 18.64
CA SER A 681 -13.12 9.43 19.27
C SER A 681 -13.11 9.26 20.79
N MET A 682 -12.66 8.10 21.30
CA MET A 682 -12.50 7.91 22.74
C MET A 682 -11.52 8.92 23.34
N LEU A 683 -10.38 9.12 22.71
CA LEU A 683 -9.39 10.11 23.13
C LEU A 683 -9.93 11.54 23.05
N ALA A 684 -10.69 11.86 22.01
CA ALA A 684 -11.27 13.19 21.80
C ALA A 684 -12.34 13.51 22.85
N VAL A 685 -13.27 12.58 23.13
CA VAL A 685 -14.32 12.81 24.13
C VAL A 685 -13.75 12.83 25.55
N ALA A 686 -12.71 12.06 25.83
CA ALA A 686 -11.97 12.08 27.09
C ALA A 686 -11.12 13.37 27.28
N GLY A 687 -10.92 14.18 26.24
CA GLY A 687 -10.05 15.35 26.28
C GLY A 687 -8.55 15.01 26.27
N ASN A 688 -8.19 13.79 25.88
CA ASN A 688 -6.83 13.27 25.90
C ASN A 688 -6.17 13.22 24.52
N LEU A 689 -6.88 13.56 23.44
CA LEU A 689 -6.33 13.50 22.09
C LEU A 689 -5.17 14.50 21.94
N ASN A 690 -3.98 14.00 21.61
CA ASN A 690 -2.87 14.84 21.19
C ASN A 690 -3.03 15.17 19.70
N GLU A 691 -3.16 16.46 19.42
CA GLU A 691 -3.41 16.98 18.08
C GLU A 691 -2.14 17.20 17.24
N GLU A 692 -0.97 16.83 17.76
CA GLU A 692 0.29 16.91 17.02
C GLU A 692 0.23 16.10 15.74
N SER A 693 0.49 16.76 14.61
CA SER A 693 0.44 16.18 13.26
C SER A 693 1.86 15.96 12.71
N PHE A 694 1.99 14.99 11.78
CA PHE A 694 3.21 14.71 11.03
C PHE A 694 4.37 14.13 11.86
N GLY A 695 5.48 13.85 11.18
CA GLY A 695 6.70 13.36 11.81
C GLY A 695 6.74 11.84 12.03
N PRO A 696 7.79 11.34 12.68
CA PRO A 696 7.97 9.92 12.92
C PRO A 696 6.78 9.25 13.61
N PRO A 697 6.49 7.97 13.30
CA PRO A 697 5.39 7.26 13.91
C PRO A 697 5.68 6.97 15.39
N VAL A 698 4.62 6.96 16.20
CA VAL A 698 4.70 6.55 17.60
C VAL A 698 4.93 5.04 17.67
N ALA A 699 6.01 4.64 18.33
CA ALA A 699 6.38 3.24 18.47
C ALA A 699 5.31 2.44 19.23
N VAL A 700 5.16 1.17 18.86
CA VAL A 700 4.33 0.20 19.54
C VAL A 700 5.18 -0.74 20.37
N GLN A 701 4.60 -1.27 21.44
CA GLN A 701 5.25 -2.23 22.32
C GLN A 701 4.34 -3.43 22.59
N ARG A 702 4.92 -4.61 22.66
CA ARG A 702 4.21 -5.83 23.09
C ARG A 702 4.40 -5.97 24.60
N LEU A 703 3.30 -6.11 25.31
CA LEU A 703 3.28 -6.39 26.75
C LEU A 703 3.51 -7.88 27.03
N SER A 704 3.76 -8.22 28.30
CA SER A 704 3.85 -9.63 28.75
C SER A 704 2.55 -10.42 28.55
N SER A 705 1.42 -9.74 28.39
CA SER A 705 0.11 -10.31 28.05
C SER A 705 -0.07 -10.59 26.55
N ASP A 706 0.97 -10.37 25.71
CA ASP A 706 0.92 -10.36 24.25
C ASP A 706 0.11 -9.23 23.62
N GLU A 707 -0.50 -8.36 24.41
CA GLU A 707 -1.18 -7.18 23.91
C GLU A 707 -0.18 -6.19 23.31
N VAL A 708 -0.47 -5.68 22.11
CA VAL A 708 0.32 -4.64 21.46
C VAL A 708 -0.37 -3.30 21.67
N VAL A 709 0.34 -2.38 22.31
CA VAL A 709 -0.17 -1.05 22.72
C VAL A 709 0.81 0.05 22.36
N THR A 710 0.36 1.31 22.47
CA THR A 710 1.23 2.50 22.52
C THR A 710 1.56 2.86 23.97
N ALA A 711 2.63 3.62 24.18
CA ALA A 711 2.92 4.19 25.51
C ALA A 711 1.73 5.03 26.00
N ASN A 712 1.51 5.01 27.32
CA ASN A 712 0.46 5.84 27.95
C ASN A 712 0.99 7.24 28.31
N ASP A 713 1.48 7.94 27.30
CA ASP A 713 2.01 9.30 27.39
C ASP A 713 1.36 10.21 26.34
N LEU A 714 1.81 11.45 26.25
CA LEU A 714 1.31 12.41 25.28
C LEU A 714 1.52 11.94 23.83
N ALA A 715 2.66 11.32 23.52
CA ALA A 715 2.95 10.79 22.19
C ALA A 715 2.00 9.65 21.82
N GLY A 716 1.79 8.69 22.73
CA GLY A 716 0.87 7.56 22.54
C GLY A 716 -0.61 7.95 22.38
N ARG A 717 -0.97 9.19 22.71
CA ARG A 717 -2.32 9.75 22.54
C ARG A 717 -2.52 10.49 21.20
N ARG A 718 -1.53 10.50 20.31
CA ARG A 718 -1.68 11.04 18.95
C ARG A 718 -2.74 10.26 18.16
N ARG A 719 -3.23 10.86 17.08
CA ARG A 719 -4.18 10.21 16.18
C ARG A 719 -3.63 8.90 15.65
N SER A 720 -4.52 7.93 15.44
CA SER A 720 -4.18 6.57 15.03
C SER A 720 -3.38 6.50 13.71
N ILE A 721 -3.51 7.49 12.82
CA ILE A 721 -2.72 7.55 11.59
C ILE A 721 -1.22 7.78 11.85
N TYR A 722 -0.85 8.33 13.01
CA TYR A 722 0.53 8.58 13.42
C TYR A 722 1.12 7.47 14.28
N LEU A 723 0.36 6.42 14.56
CA LEU A 723 0.89 5.23 15.23
C LEU A 723 1.63 4.34 14.23
N GLN A 724 2.66 3.66 14.71
CA GLN A 724 3.47 2.78 13.89
C GLN A 724 2.65 1.57 13.40
N VAL A 725 2.53 1.42 12.10
CA VAL A 725 1.88 0.28 11.45
C VAL A 725 2.91 -0.82 11.22
N ARG A 726 2.97 -1.79 12.14
CA ARG A 726 3.83 -2.97 12.00
C ARG A 726 3.07 -4.17 11.48
N ARG A 727 3.59 -4.82 10.44
CA ARG A 727 2.96 -6.00 9.82
C ARG A 727 2.90 -7.20 10.77
N SER A 728 3.94 -7.39 11.58
CA SER A 728 4.02 -8.50 12.54
C SER A 728 3.43 -8.18 13.92
N GLN A 729 3.17 -6.91 14.23
CA GLN A 729 2.73 -6.45 15.55
C GLN A 729 1.61 -5.41 15.42
N PRO A 730 0.42 -5.78 14.92
CA PRO A 730 -0.71 -4.87 14.84
C PRO A 730 -1.17 -4.48 16.24
N ILE A 731 -1.61 -3.22 16.42
CA ILE A 731 -2.16 -2.73 17.69
C ILE A 731 -3.43 -3.51 18.01
N THR A 732 -3.49 -4.14 19.17
CA THR A 732 -4.54 -5.11 19.53
C THR A 732 -5.95 -4.52 19.45
N VAL A 733 -6.19 -3.34 20.02
CA VAL A 733 -7.51 -2.70 19.96
C VAL A 733 -7.93 -2.34 18.54
N LEU A 734 -7.01 -1.88 17.70
CA LEU A 734 -7.31 -1.56 16.31
C LEU A 734 -7.60 -2.82 15.48
N GLN A 735 -6.85 -3.89 15.70
CA GLN A 735 -7.07 -5.17 15.03
C GLN A 735 -8.42 -5.78 15.42
N LEU A 736 -8.81 -5.72 16.69
CA LEU A 736 -10.11 -6.21 17.14
C LEU A 736 -11.30 -5.46 16.51
N PHE A 737 -11.11 -4.20 16.13
CA PHE A 737 -12.09 -3.40 15.39
C PHE A 737 -11.85 -3.39 13.87
N ASP A 738 -11.26 -4.47 13.34
CA ASP A 738 -11.08 -4.75 11.91
C ASP A 738 -10.12 -3.78 11.19
N GLN A 739 -9.11 -3.21 11.87
CA GLN A 739 -8.01 -2.58 11.14
C GLN A 739 -7.35 -3.64 10.24
N PRO A 740 -7.19 -3.39 8.94
CA PRO A 740 -6.62 -4.39 8.03
C PRO A 740 -5.18 -4.71 8.41
N ARG A 741 -4.85 -6.00 8.39
CA ARG A 741 -3.48 -6.44 8.37
C ARG A 741 -2.94 -6.31 6.95
N ILE A 742 -1.96 -5.43 6.78
CA ILE A 742 -1.41 -5.11 5.46
C ILE A 742 -0.40 -6.20 5.05
N GLU A 743 -0.83 -7.14 4.26
CA GLU A 743 0.06 -8.11 3.59
C GLU A 743 0.55 -7.54 2.25
N THR A 744 -0.35 -7.29 1.31
CA THR A 744 -0.06 -6.55 0.07
C THR A 744 -0.70 -5.16 0.15
N ASN A 745 -2.04 -5.07 0.04
CA ASN A 745 -2.82 -3.86 0.28
C ASN A 745 -4.26 -4.20 0.70
N CYS A 746 -5.06 -3.18 1.08
CA CYS A 746 -6.46 -3.34 1.40
C CYS A 746 -7.33 -2.37 0.61
N THR A 747 -8.06 -2.85 -0.37
CA THR A 747 -8.98 -2.06 -1.21
C THR A 747 -10.36 -1.90 -0.60
N ARG A 748 -10.76 -2.82 0.28
CA ARG A 748 -12.01 -2.80 1.03
C ARG A 748 -11.80 -3.43 2.39
N ARG A 749 -12.11 -2.69 3.45
CA ARG A 749 -12.06 -3.20 4.82
C ARG A 749 -13.23 -4.16 5.09
N GLY A 750 -12.96 -5.28 5.75
CA GLY A 750 -13.99 -6.09 6.38
C GLY A 750 -14.64 -5.34 7.55
N ILE A 751 -15.88 -5.64 7.86
CA ILE A 751 -16.56 -5.17 9.07
C ILE A 751 -17.16 -6.40 9.74
N SER A 752 -16.73 -6.69 10.97
CA SER A 752 -17.26 -7.77 11.79
C SER A 752 -17.99 -7.21 13.02
N THR A 753 -18.88 -8.00 13.57
CA THR A 753 -19.47 -7.73 14.87
C THR A 753 -19.30 -9.00 15.70
N VAL A 754 -18.31 -8.99 16.59
CA VAL A 754 -17.92 -10.15 17.39
C VAL A 754 -17.87 -9.81 18.88
N ALA A 755 -18.12 -10.81 19.72
CA ALA A 755 -18.18 -10.64 21.18
C ALA A 755 -16.88 -10.07 21.76
N THR A 756 -15.71 -10.36 21.16
CA THR A 756 -14.43 -9.83 21.61
C THR A 756 -14.33 -8.31 21.54
N GLN A 757 -15.05 -7.65 20.61
CA GLN A 757 -15.10 -6.18 20.55
C GLN A 757 -15.79 -5.60 21.80
N ALA A 758 -16.96 -6.14 22.17
CA ALA A 758 -17.68 -5.72 23.37
C ALA A 758 -16.88 -6.04 24.64
N LEU A 759 -16.25 -7.23 24.71
CA LEU A 759 -15.41 -7.60 25.85
C LEU A 759 -14.21 -6.67 26.00
N THR A 760 -13.59 -6.25 24.90
CA THR A 760 -12.47 -5.29 24.92
C THR A 760 -12.93 -3.92 25.40
N LEU A 761 -14.10 -3.43 24.95
CA LEU A 761 -14.64 -2.17 25.44
C LEU A 761 -14.89 -2.21 26.96
N LEU A 762 -15.37 -3.35 27.48
CA LEU A 762 -15.70 -3.51 28.89
C LEU A 762 -14.47 -3.73 29.79
N ASN A 763 -13.42 -4.44 29.30
CA ASN A 763 -12.36 -4.95 30.16
C ASN A 763 -10.99 -4.31 29.95
N SER A 764 -10.82 -3.48 28.88
CA SER A 764 -9.52 -2.87 28.61
C SER A 764 -9.20 -1.75 29.59
N ASP A 765 -8.08 -1.87 30.30
CA ASP A 765 -7.53 -0.83 31.18
C ASP A 765 -7.36 0.52 30.46
N THR A 766 -7.03 0.47 29.17
CA THR A 766 -6.87 1.68 28.36
C THR A 766 -8.21 2.41 28.21
N ILE A 767 -9.29 1.67 27.97
CA ILE A 767 -10.64 2.25 27.81
C ILE A 767 -11.16 2.74 29.16
N ALA A 768 -10.95 1.98 30.24
CA ALA A 768 -11.29 2.39 31.59
C ALA A 768 -10.59 3.71 32.00
N ARG A 769 -9.31 3.86 31.67
CA ARG A 769 -8.59 5.13 31.87
C ARG A 769 -9.19 6.29 31.06
N GLN A 770 -9.61 6.05 29.79
CA GLN A 770 -10.29 7.09 29.01
C GLN A 770 -11.65 7.47 29.62
N ALA A 771 -12.39 6.50 30.16
CA ALA A 771 -13.65 6.77 30.88
C ALA A 771 -13.43 7.63 32.11
N THR A 772 -12.35 7.37 32.87
CA THR A 772 -11.97 8.20 34.04
C THR A 772 -11.63 9.63 33.61
N SER A 773 -10.79 9.80 32.59
CA SER A 773 -10.44 11.14 32.08
C SER A 773 -11.66 11.86 31.49
N PHE A 774 -12.58 11.13 30.86
CA PHE A 774 -13.85 11.69 30.39
C PHE A 774 -14.70 12.22 31.57
N ALA A 775 -14.80 11.44 32.64
CA ALA A 775 -15.50 11.88 33.88
C ALA A 775 -14.83 13.11 34.49
N GLU A 776 -13.50 13.13 34.61
CA GLU A 776 -12.75 14.29 35.14
C GLU A 776 -12.99 15.55 34.29
N ARG A 777 -13.05 15.41 32.95
CA ARG A 777 -13.33 16.51 32.03
C ARG A 777 -14.69 17.17 32.30
N ILE A 778 -15.73 16.38 32.59
CA ILE A 778 -17.10 16.86 32.70
C ILE A 778 -17.56 17.04 34.16
N ALA A 779 -16.77 16.64 35.15
CA ALA A 779 -17.13 16.66 36.55
C ALA A 779 -17.53 18.05 37.09
N LYS A 780 -17.09 19.13 36.46
CA LYS A 780 -17.36 20.52 36.82
C LYS A 780 -18.54 21.14 36.08
N GLU A 781 -19.13 20.42 35.13
CA GLU A 781 -20.29 20.87 34.37
C GLU A 781 -21.54 20.93 35.30
N SER A 782 -22.47 21.83 35.03
CA SER A 782 -23.72 21.95 35.78
C SER A 782 -24.61 20.71 35.66
N ASP A 783 -24.57 20.04 34.51
CA ASP A 783 -25.23 18.76 34.22
C ASP A 783 -24.25 17.81 33.53
N PRO A 784 -23.39 17.08 34.28
CA PRO A 784 -22.40 16.17 33.73
C PRO A 784 -23.01 15.05 32.87
N ALA A 785 -24.20 14.53 33.22
CA ALA A 785 -24.85 13.46 32.48
C ALA A 785 -25.31 13.92 31.11
N SER A 786 -25.87 15.11 30.98
CA SER A 786 -26.24 15.71 29.70
C SER A 786 -25.01 15.99 28.84
N MET A 787 -23.94 16.54 29.43
CA MET A 787 -22.68 16.80 28.73
C MET A 787 -22.03 15.49 28.24
N ALA A 788 -22.09 14.41 29.02
CA ALA A 788 -21.60 13.12 28.63
C ALA A 788 -22.27 12.61 27.34
N ILE A 789 -23.60 12.69 27.24
CA ILE A 789 -24.36 12.32 26.04
C ILE A 789 -23.98 13.22 24.85
N ARG A 790 -23.88 14.52 25.06
CA ARG A 790 -23.49 15.47 24.00
C ARG A 790 -22.12 15.17 23.42
N LEU A 791 -21.15 14.87 24.26
CA LEU A 791 -19.80 14.54 23.82
C LEU A 791 -19.73 13.17 23.14
N ALA A 792 -20.35 12.13 23.73
CA ALA A 792 -20.28 10.77 23.21
C ALA A 792 -21.10 10.57 21.93
N PHE A 793 -22.31 11.14 21.87
CA PHE A 793 -23.31 10.84 20.82
C PHE A 793 -23.64 12.04 19.92
N ALA A 794 -23.12 13.21 20.24
CA ALA A 794 -23.34 14.46 19.51
C ALA A 794 -24.84 14.86 19.43
N ARG A 795 -25.63 14.57 20.45
CA ARG A 795 -27.04 14.95 20.58
C ARG A 795 -27.41 15.33 22.03
N PRO A 796 -28.49 16.04 22.27
CA PRO A 796 -28.98 16.23 23.61
C PRO A 796 -29.50 14.91 24.22
N ALA A 797 -29.44 14.80 25.51
CA ALA A 797 -30.08 13.71 26.26
C ALA A 797 -31.61 13.87 26.22
N LYS A 798 -32.35 12.78 26.02
CA LYS A 798 -33.81 12.77 26.14
C LYS A 798 -34.19 12.87 27.62
N PRO A 799 -35.32 13.51 27.98
CA PRO A 799 -35.71 13.65 29.39
C PRO A 799 -35.76 12.33 30.17
N GLU A 800 -36.32 11.28 29.57
CA GLU A 800 -36.39 9.95 30.17
C GLU A 800 -35.04 9.28 30.35
N GLU A 801 -34.16 9.50 29.38
CA GLU A 801 -32.77 9.02 29.39
C GLU A 801 -32.00 9.69 30.50
N LEU A 802 -32.10 11.05 30.63
CA LEU A 802 -31.45 11.81 31.65
C LEU A 802 -31.90 11.40 33.06
N ALA A 803 -33.21 11.16 33.26
CA ALA A 803 -33.75 10.65 34.52
C ALA A 803 -33.13 9.27 34.90
N LYS A 804 -32.95 8.38 33.95
CA LYS A 804 -32.31 7.06 34.16
C LYS A 804 -30.81 7.22 34.49
N LEU A 805 -30.09 8.10 33.78
CA LEU A 805 -28.67 8.34 34.01
C LEU A 805 -28.44 8.97 35.41
N ASN A 806 -29.24 9.93 35.84
CA ASN A 806 -29.16 10.55 37.16
C ASN A 806 -29.44 9.54 38.29
N ARG A 807 -30.39 8.63 38.08
CA ARG A 807 -30.63 7.53 39.04
C ARG A 807 -29.41 6.59 39.09
N PHE A 808 -28.87 6.18 37.94
CA PHE A 808 -27.66 5.37 37.88
C PHE A 808 -26.49 6.02 38.62
N LEU A 809 -26.25 7.33 38.43
CA LEU A 809 -25.19 8.06 39.10
C LEU A 809 -25.39 8.07 40.63
N ALA A 810 -26.63 8.23 41.13
CA ALA A 810 -26.93 8.17 42.56
C ALA A 810 -26.65 6.77 43.13
N GLU A 811 -27.11 5.71 42.46
CA GLU A 811 -26.89 4.33 42.90
C GLU A 811 -25.39 3.95 42.89
N GLN A 812 -24.63 4.31 41.81
CA GLN A 812 -23.19 4.01 41.73
C GLN A 812 -22.42 4.84 42.78
N SER A 813 -22.78 6.10 43.01
CA SER A 813 -22.14 6.89 44.05
C SER A 813 -22.33 6.29 45.45
N ALA A 814 -23.52 5.71 45.72
CA ALA A 814 -23.76 5.00 46.99
C ALA A 814 -22.93 3.70 47.09
N ARG A 815 -22.74 2.98 45.97
CA ARG A 815 -21.89 1.76 45.93
C ARG A 815 -20.40 2.06 46.14
N HIS A 816 -19.93 3.18 45.67
CA HIS A 816 -18.54 3.61 45.86
C HIS A 816 -18.28 4.26 47.22
N ALA A 817 -19.32 4.56 48.03
CA ALA A 817 -19.15 5.06 49.37
C ALA A 817 -18.46 4.00 50.27
N PRO A 818 -17.58 4.39 51.19
CA PRO A 818 -17.28 5.76 51.64
C PRO A 818 -16.10 6.43 50.94
N ALA A 819 -15.70 6.02 49.73
CA ALA A 819 -14.56 6.62 49.02
C ALA A 819 -14.77 8.15 48.85
N PRO A 820 -13.75 8.98 49.08
CA PRO A 820 -13.86 10.45 48.96
C PRO A 820 -14.19 10.91 47.54
N ASP A 821 -13.87 10.10 46.54
CA ASP A 821 -14.09 10.32 45.11
C ASP A 821 -15.29 9.52 44.54
N ALA A 822 -16.21 9.05 45.42
CA ALA A 822 -17.33 8.18 45.03
C ALA A 822 -18.18 8.75 43.86
N LYS A 823 -18.44 10.07 43.85
CA LYS A 823 -19.17 10.72 42.74
C LYS A 823 -18.39 10.71 41.44
N LEU A 824 -17.07 10.90 41.46
CA LEU A 824 -16.23 10.86 40.26
C LEU A 824 -16.14 9.42 39.70
N ARG A 825 -16.04 8.41 40.59
CA ARG A 825 -16.08 7.00 40.16
C ARG A 825 -17.42 6.65 39.53
N ALA A 826 -18.55 7.06 40.15
CA ALA A 826 -19.86 6.87 39.54
C ALA A 826 -19.98 7.52 38.15
N LEU A 827 -19.40 8.72 37.99
CA LEU A 827 -19.36 9.39 36.70
C LEU A 827 -18.44 8.67 35.69
N ALA A 828 -17.33 8.10 36.16
CA ALA A 828 -16.46 7.26 35.31
C ALA A 828 -17.16 5.98 34.86
N ASP A 829 -17.97 5.35 35.75
CA ASP A 829 -18.81 4.19 35.37
C ASP A 829 -19.82 4.57 34.27
N LEU A 830 -20.47 5.73 34.40
CA LEU A 830 -21.35 6.26 33.35
C LEU A 830 -20.60 6.51 32.04
N CYS A 831 -19.49 7.20 32.09
CA CYS A 831 -18.67 7.46 30.90
C CYS A 831 -18.23 6.17 30.24
N HIS A 832 -17.83 5.16 31.02
CA HIS A 832 -17.44 3.85 30.49
C HIS A 832 -18.62 3.16 29.78
N MET A 833 -19.79 3.16 30.39
CA MET A 833 -21.02 2.63 29.78
C MET A 833 -21.33 3.32 28.43
N LEU A 834 -21.16 4.64 28.33
CA LEU A 834 -21.37 5.37 27.07
C LEU A 834 -20.36 5.01 25.99
N LEU A 835 -19.09 4.87 26.37
CA LEU A 835 -18.03 4.44 25.42
C LEU A 835 -18.26 3.00 24.92
N CYS A 836 -18.94 2.16 25.69
CA CYS A 836 -19.32 0.79 25.32
C CYS A 836 -20.64 0.71 24.50
N ALA A 837 -21.39 1.80 24.40
CA ALA A 837 -22.68 1.81 23.73
C ALA A 837 -22.58 1.69 22.22
N ASN A 838 -23.52 0.98 21.59
CA ASN A 838 -23.61 0.88 20.14
C ASN A 838 -23.65 2.25 19.46
N GLU A 839 -24.38 3.20 20.05
CA GLU A 839 -24.48 4.57 19.51
C GLU A 839 -23.12 5.28 19.43
N PHE A 840 -22.13 4.89 20.26
CA PHE A 840 -20.77 5.43 20.16
C PHE A 840 -20.04 4.91 18.92
N VAL A 841 -20.20 3.63 18.60
CA VAL A 841 -19.43 2.94 17.56
C VAL A 841 -20.17 2.81 16.22
N TYR A 842 -21.44 3.24 16.13
CA TYR A 842 -22.22 3.24 14.89
C TYR A 842 -22.62 4.66 14.47
N LEU A 843 -22.69 4.87 13.15
CA LEU A 843 -23.20 6.08 12.51
C LEU A 843 -24.54 5.80 11.85
N ASP A 844 -25.52 6.65 12.22
CA ASP A 844 -26.79 6.74 11.53
C ASP A 844 -26.62 7.43 10.17
#